data_41d3f979d4c7a89a47e017c546231dae
#
_entry.id   41d3f979d4c7a89a47e017c546231dae
#
_cell.length_a   1.000
_cell.length_b   1.000
_cell.length_c   1.000
_cell.angle_alpha   90.00
_cell.angle_beta   90.00
_cell.angle_gamma   90.00
#
_symmetry.space_group_name_H-M   'P 1'
#
loop_
_entity.id
_entity.type
_entity.pdbx_description
1 polymer ?
#
loop_
_entity_poly.entity_id
_entity_poly.type
_entity_poly.pdbx_seq_one_letter_code
_entity_poly.pdbx_strand_id
1 'polypeptide(L)'
;MTRRSVELLRVAEWPRLDEQVLDEHVRETYQSRCAAIEAYAQGETVASIETAHGVDRSTLFRMVKRAQCAHADGSLWRYRALVPHVHVAAYERSRPPRALMHTKAGNAGAFTQLLQRHPALEAHLRRELSERKVQLRGVGEAARLYKFKPALDRFQQACREQGILASDYPFNQHDKGVRTIARTLRAWLNDHFDIAAHAAGARLKPSSSLRKLPGRGADEAFDTVEFDAHKMDLRLKVIDIDPQGIERIFETERIWLLAIIDVATRCILGYTLNLNRECSRYDVIATLRHALTPAEIPRITLAGLTLSGSGGFASLAVPATRYACWRQIRLDNARAHLATTSLDVVCEALGCVADFGPAYEPDDRPFIERFFGTLTNTLSRRLPGDIPANPPTSSRRQRAAVKYLQLVVTAHELEELLDATVWNYHGTPHSGLGGLTPLERLSQQVDGVGRPPIRLRRVPEALRNRLELLHDPVFCLVHANVGRGERPYISFFHVRYTSEQLARRSNLIGKKLRIYFDARDMRTLRAFTEDGHPLDDLLASGPWRQEPHSLRLRQEVFKAKRNKLLAFISGESPIDAFVKLRRAKAPTSRRAASDLARIQRERRNAPPSEAAAEIAPLPLAKGPIKGKALRIQRGFAR
;
A
#
# COMPACT_ATOMS: atom_id res chain seq x y z
N MET A 1 -14.29 -61.55 19.28
CA MET A 1 -14.54 -61.14 17.88
C MET A 1 -14.57 -59.63 17.84
N THR A 2 -13.52 -58.99 17.42
CA THR A 2 -13.45 -57.55 17.21
C THR A 2 -14.38 -57.19 16.03
N ARG A 3 -15.40 -56.37 16.27
CA ARG A 3 -16.32 -55.87 15.20
C ARG A 3 -15.48 -55.27 14.07
N ARG A 4 -15.55 -55.86 12.87
CA ARG A 4 -15.00 -55.25 11.65
C ARG A 4 -15.63 -53.89 11.50
N SER A 5 -14.85 -52.84 11.30
CA SER A 5 -15.41 -51.53 11.10
C SER A 5 -16.17 -51.48 9.74
N VAL A 6 -17.21 -50.67 9.66
CA VAL A 6 -18.00 -50.50 8.43
C VAL A 6 -17.12 -50.11 7.23
N GLU A 7 -16.01 -49.42 7.50
CA GLU A 7 -15.04 -48.99 6.47
C GLU A 7 -14.27 -50.18 5.86
N LEU A 8 -14.01 -51.26 6.63
CA LEU A 8 -13.40 -52.47 6.10
C LEU A 8 -14.33 -53.30 5.21
N LEU A 9 -15.64 -53.15 5.37
CA LEU A 9 -16.63 -53.80 4.50
C LEU A 9 -16.68 -53.17 3.11
N ARG A 10 -16.08 -51.98 2.93
CA ARG A 10 -16.01 -51.26 1.66
C ARG A 10 -14.62 -51.24 1.03
N VAL A 11 -13.75 -52.22 1.37
CA VAL A 11 -12.39 -52.26 0.84
C VAL A 11 -12.37 -52.33 -0.70
N ALA A 12 -13.34 -52.99 -1.33
CA ALA A 12 -13.46 -53.02 -2.81
C ALA A 12 -13.67 -51.62 -3.46
N GLU A 13 -14.19 -50.66 -2.72
CA GLU A 13 -14.42 -49.29 -3.16
C GLU A 13 -13.20 -48.37 -2.93
N TRP A 14 -12.16 -48.86 -2.30
CA TRP A 14 -11.00 -48.04 -2.02
C TRP A 14 -10.22 -47.73 -3.30
N PRO A 15 -9.81 -46.48 -3.51
CA PRO A 15 -9.00 -46.14 -4.67
C PRO A 15 -7.63 -46.84 -4.58
N ARG A 16 -7.30 -47.57 -5.66
CA ARG A 16 -5.97 -48.21 -5.76
C ARG A 16 -4.93 -47.19 -6.23
N LEU A 17 -3.68 -47.40 -5.80
CA LEU A 17 -2.54 -46.68 -6.35
C LEU A 17 -2.19 -47.22 -7.72
N ASP A 18 -1.62 -46.36 -8.57
CA ASP A 18 -0.95 -46.77 -9.79
C ASP A 18 0.33 -47.50 -9.40
N GLU A 19 0.29 -48.83 -9.50
CA GLU A 19 1.38 -49.69 -9.11
C GLU A 19 2.63 -49.54 -10.00
N GLN A 20 2.50 -48.96 -11.19
CA GLN A 20 3.63 -48.69 -12.08
C GLN A 20 4.60 -47.64 -11.51
N VAL A 21 4.12 -46.81 -10.63
CA VAL A 21 4.93 -45.76 -9.94
C VAL A 21 5.81 -46.36 -8.83
N LEU A 22 5.53 -47.57 -8.38
CA LEU A 22 6.26 -48.24 -7.30
C LEU A 22 7.45 -49.07 -7.83
N ASP A 23 8.59 -49.00 -7.14
CA ASP A 23 9.72 -49.87 -7.40
C ASP A 23 9.29 -51.33 -7.29
N GLU A 24 9.89 -52.24 -8.08
CA GLU A 24 9.49 -53.65 -8.20
C GLU A 24 9.42 -54.35 -6.84
N HIS A 25 10.44 -54.20 -6.03
CA HIS A 25 10.49 -54.79 -4.66
C HIS A 25 9.41 -54.21 -3.71
N VAL A 26 9.08 -52.93 -3.83
CA VAL A 26 8.01 -52.26 -3.06
C VAL A 26 6.64 -52.71 -3.55
N ARG A 27 6.49 -52.92 -4.86
CA ARG A 27 5.25 -53.35 -5.51
C ARG A 27 4.81 -54.73 -5.03
N GLU A 28 5.70 -55.74 -5.03
CA GLU A 28 5.38 -57.06 -4.53
C GLU A 28 4.87 -57.06 -3.09
N THR A 29 5.59 -56.35 -2.23
CA THR A 29 5.19 -56.22 -0.81
C THR A 29 3.86 -55.47 -0.68
N TYR A 30 3.61 -54.44 -1.49
CA TYR A 30 2.37 -53.71 -1.51
C TYR A 30 1.19 -54.57 -1.94
N GLN A 31 1.34 -55.35 -3.03
CA GLN A 31 0.33 -56.29 -3.54
C GLN A 31 -0.06 -57.32 -2.50
N SER A 32 0.94 -57.98 -1.88
CA SER A 32 0.71 -58.93 -0.80
C SER A 32 -0.09 -58.34 0.36
N ARG A 33 0.21 -57.10 0.75
CA ARG A 33 -0.53 -56.39 1.81
C ARG A 33 -1.95 -56.01 1.40
N CYS A 34 -2.17 -55.62 0.14
CA CYS A 34 -3.49 -55.35 -0.38
C CYS A 34 -4.37 -56.62 -0.38
N ALA A 35 -3.85 -57.73 -0.91
CA ALA A 35 -4.53 -59.01 -0.89
C ALA A 35 -4.87 -59.50 0.53
N ALA A 36 -3.95 -59.32 1.47
CA ALA A 36 -4.20 -59.66 2.88
C ALA A 36 -5.33 -58.85 3.52
N ILE A 37 -5.44 -57.56 3.20
CA ILE A 37 -6.53 -56.70 3.70
C ILE A 37 -7.86 -57.07 3.03
N GLU A 38 -7.86 -57.38 1.74
CA GLU A 38 -9.05 -57.80 0.98
C GLU A 38 -9.57 -59.13 1.53
N ALA A 39 -8.70 -60.15 1.74
CA ALA A 39 -9.06 -61.43 2.33
C ALA A 39 -9.63 -61.24 3.75
N TYR A 40 -9.02 -60.39 4.54
CA TYR A 40 -9.52 -60.08 5.88
C TYR A 40 -10.91 -59.40 5.84
N ALA A 41 -11.14 -58.51 4.90
CA ALA A 41 -12.44 -57.86 4.71
C ALA A 41 -13.54 -58.86 4.26
N GLN A 42 -13.17 -59.85 3.45
CA GLN A 42 -14.06 -60.94 2.95
C GLN A 42 -14.36 -61.97 4.06
N GLY A 43 -13.66 -61.95 5.18
CA GLY A 43 -14.00 -62.80 6.31
C GLY A 43 -13.05 -63.97 6.53
N GLU A 44 -11.97 -64.07 5.80
CA GLU A 44 -10.96 -65.09 5.99
C GLU A 44 -10.34 -65.07 7.40
N THR A 45 -9.88 -66.21 7.85
CA THR A 45 -9.21 -66.31 9.15
C THR A 45 -7.79 -65.74 9.07
N VAL A 46 -7.29 -65.19 10.18
CA VAL A 46 -5.96 -64.59 10.22
C VAL A 46 -4.87 -65.66 9.90
N ALA A 47 -5.09 -66.90 10.29
CA ALA A 47 -4.17 -68.00 10.00
C ALA A 47 -4.12 -68.35 8.48
N SER A 48 -5.26 -68.31 7.80
CA SER A 48 -5.33 -68.45 6.35
C SER A 48 -4.57 -67.35 5.63
N ILE A 49 -4.77 -66.07 6.05
CA ILE A 49 -4.13 -64.90 5.49
C ILE A 49 -2.59 -64.95 5.69
N GLU A 50 -2.14 -65.36 6.85
CA GLU A 50 -0.71 -65.51 7.14
C GLU A 50 -0.06 -66.57 6.22
N THR A 51 -0.73 -67.68 6.01
CA THR A 51 -0.25 -68.74 5.14
C THR A 51 -0.27 -68.33 3.66
N ALA A 52 -1.33 -67.65 3.18
CA ALA A 52 -1.50 -67.28 1.79
C ALA A 52 -0.70 -66.06 1.37
N HIS A 53 -0.58 -65.05 2.24
CA HIS A 53 -0.01 -63.75 1.89
C HIS A 53 1.24 -63.39 2.67
N GLY A 54 1.71 -64.24 3.62
CA GLY A 54 2.92 -63.99 4.42
C GLY A 54 2.80 -62.83 5.39
N VAL A 55 1.59 -62.40 5.73
CA VAL A 55 1.31 -61.25 6.60
C VAL A 55 0.89 -61.73 7.97
N ASP A 56 1.77 -61.57 8.95
CA ASP A 56 1.50 -61.98 10.34
C ASP A 56 0.37 -61.16 10.97
N ARG A 57 -0.24 -61.73 12.03
CA ARG A 57 -1.37 -61.13 12.74
C ARG A 57 -1.10 -59.69 13.18
N SER A 58 0.09 -59.38 13.72
CA SER A 58 0.40 -58.06 14.25
C SER A 58 0.51 -57.02 13.14
N THR A 59 1.11 -57.43 12.03
CA THR A 59 1.24 -56.59 10.82
C THR A 59 -0.13 -56.33 10.17
N LEU A 60 -0.99 -57.36 10.06
CA LEU A 60 -2.36 -57.19 9.52
C LEU A 60 -3.15 -56.16 10.32
N PHE A 61 -3.24 -56.28 11.65
CA PHE A 61 -3.99 -55.34 12.47
C PHE A 61 -3.38 -53.93 12.47
N ARG A 62 -2.06 -53.84 12.38
CA ARG A 62 -1.38 -52.57 12.23
C ARG A 62 -1.73 -51.89 10.88
N MET A 63 -1.78 -52.65 9.80
CA MET A 63 -2.17 -52.16 8.49
C MET A 63 -3.63 -51.69 8.46
N VAL A 64 -4.53 -52.47 9.05
CA VAL A 64 -5.94 -52.09 9.22
C VAL A 64 -6.07 -50.77 9.95
N LYS A 65 -5.38 -50.59 11.07
CA LYS A 65 -5.38 -49.31 11.83
C LYS A 65 -4.80 -48.16 11.04
N ARG A 66 -3.73 -48.39 10.28
CA ARG A 66 -3.09 -47.37 9.42
C ARG A 66 -4.01 -46.94 8.29
N ALA A 67 -4.69 -47.88 7.64
CA ALA A 67 -5.62 -47.60 6.53
C ALA A 67 -6.80 -46.73 6.96
N GLN A 68 -7.18 -46.79 8.23
CA GLN A 68 -8.28 -45.99 8.81
C GLN A 68 -7.85 -44.62 9.36
N CYS A 69 -6.58 -44.27 9.29
CA CYS A 69 -6.11 -42.94 9.68
C CYS A 69 -6.57 -41.88 8.67
N ALA A 70 -6.83 -40.67 9.16
CA ALA A 70 -7.14 -39.53 8.31
C ALA A 70 -5.90 -39.08 7.52
N HIS A 71 -6.09 -38.81 6.24
CA HIS A 71 -5.07 -38.25 5.36
C HIS A 71 -5.25 -36.74 5.24
N ALA A 72 -4.22 -36.01 4.82
CA ALA A 72 -4.22 -34.55 4.72
C ALA A 72 -5.24 -34.00 3.69
N ASP A 73 -5.70 -34.83 2.73
CA ASP A 73 -6.73 -34.47 1.74
C ASP A 73 -8.17 -34.60 2.28
N GLY A 74 -8.35 -34.87 3.57
CA GLY A 74 -9.65 -35.09 4.21
C GLY A 74 -10.25 -36.48 4.02
N SER A 75 -9.60 -37.37 3.27
CA SER A 75 -9.99 -38.77 3.12
C SER A 75 -9.25 -39.68 4.11
N LEU A 76 -9.53 -40.98 4.11
CA LEU A 76 -8.74 -41.94 4.84
C LEU A 76 -7.53 -42.40 4.02
N TRP A 77 -6.46 -42.86 4.69
CA TRP A 77 -5.27 -43.37 4.03
C TRP A 77 -5.54 -44.56 3.11
N ARG A 78 -6.38 -45.50 3.53
CA ARG A 78 -6.81 -46.67 2.74
C ARG A 78 -5.60 -47.45 2.20
N TYR A 79 -5.61 -47.88 0.91
CA TYR A 79 -4.50 -48.59 0.27
C TYR A 79 -3.16 -47.82 0.30
N ARG A 80 -3.19 -46.50 0.32
CA ARG A 80 -1.96 -45.68 0.44
C ARG A 80 -1.15 -45.99 1.71
N ALA A 81 -1.82 -46.44 2.79
CA ALA A 81 -1.17 -46.78 4.03
C ALA A 81 -0.39 -48.13 4.00
N LEU A 82 -0.61 -48.93 2.94
CA LEU A 82 0.00 -50.27 2.82
C LEU A 82 1.35 -50.23 2.11
N VAL A 83 1.69 -49.11 1.49
CA VAL A 83 3.01 -48.92 0.88
C VAL A 83 4.08 -49.05 1.98
N PRO A 84 5.13 -49.88 1.76
CA PRO A 84 6.24 -50.02 2.70
C PRO A 84 6.87 -48.67 3.03
N HIS A 85 7.27 -48.48 4.28
CA HIS A 85 7.97 -47.30 4.80
C HIS A 85 7.20 -45.99 4.79
N VAL A 86 5.95 -45.95 4.33
CA VAL A 86 5.08 -44.75 4.42
C VAL A 86 4.67 -44.53 5.89
N HIS A 87 4.76 -43.32 6.36
CA HIS A 87 4.32 -42.91 7.70
C HIS A 87 2.94 -42.25 7.62
N VAL A 88 1.92 -42.89 8.20
CA VAL A 88 0.52 -42.38 8.19
C VAL A 88 0.24 -41.34 9.29
N ALA A 89 1.11 -41.26 10.29
CA ALA A 89 1.06 -40.24 11.34
C ALA A 89 2.48 -39.87 11.76
N ALA A 90 2.65 -38.63 12.21
CA ALA A 90 3.92 -38.22 12.79
C ALA A 90 4.25 -39.05 14.01
N TYR A 91 5.52 -39.42 14.12
CA TYR A 91 5.97 -40.16 15.30
C TYR A 91 5.98 -39.25 16.53
N GLU A 92 5.13 -39.58 17.50
CA GLU A 92 5.09 -38.90 18.80
C GLU A 92 5.82 -39.70 19.84
N ARG A 93 6.82 -39.09 20.45
CA ARG A 93 7.59 -39.71 21.53
C ARG A 93 6.88 -39.47 22.86
N SER A 94 6.56 -40.55 23.56
CA SER A 94 5.90 -40.50 24.88
C SER A 94 6.88 -40.35 26.05
N ARG A 95 8.11 -40.89 25.92
CA ARG A 95 9.09 -40.90 27.00
C ARG A 95 10.26 -39.96 26.72
N PRO A 96 10.83 -39.28 27.74
CA PRO A 96 12.01 -38.43 27.55
C PRO A 96 13.21 -39.22 27.05
N PRO A 97 14.10 -38.64 26.23
CA PRO A 97 15.33 -39.31 25.81
C PRO A 97 16.27 -39.51 26.99
N ARG A 98 16.75 -40.72 27.16
CA ARG A 98 17.75 -41.06 28.20
C ARG A 98 19.16 -40.62 27.77
N ALA A 99 20.03 -40.29 28.72
CA ALA A 99 21.43 -40.03 28.45
C ALA A 99 22.13 -41.25 27.82
N LEU A 100 23.07 -41.02 26.91
CA LEU A 100 23.75 -42.02 26.09
C LEU A 100 24.79 -42.87 26.88
N MET A 101 24.60 -43.10 28.15
CA MET A 101 25.43 -44.07 28.83
C MET A 101 24.84 -45.48 28.64
N HIS A 102 25.38 -46.20 27.67
CA HIS A 102 25.22 -47.66 27.46
C HIS A 102 23.91 -48.22 26.86
N THR A 103 23.04 -47.46 26.22
CA THR A 103 21.89 -48.06 25.54
C THR A 103 21.74 -47.59 24.09
N LYS A 104 21.45 -48.57 23.18
CA LYS A 104 21.07 -48.32 21.76
C LYS A 104 19.68 -47.67 21.61
N ALA A 105 19.20 -46.91 22.59
CA ALA A 105 17.90 -46.25 22.54
C ALA A 105 17.94 -45.06 21.58
N GLY A 106 17.22 -45.16 20.47
CA GLY A 106 17.17 -44.12 19.45
C GLY A 106 16.57 -42.81 19.96
N ASN A 107 17.05 -41.68 19.43
CA ASN A 107 16.58 -40.34 19.74
C ASN A 107 15.48 -39.88 18.78
N ALA A 108 14.81 -40.81 18.09
CA ALA A 108 13.69 -40.46 17.18
C ALA A 108 12.61 -39.67 17.94
N GLY A 109 12.15 -38.57 17.37
CA GLY A 109 11.11 -37.72 17.95
C GLY A 109 11.53 -36.84 19.14
N ALA A 110 12.79 -36.96 19.64
CA ALA A 110 13.24 -36.22 20.83
C ALA A 110 13.21 -34.70 20.61
N PHE A 111 13.59 -34.25 19.42
CA PHE A 111 13.57 -32.81 19.07
C PHE A 111 12.14 -32.29 18.90
N THR A 112 11.26 -33.04 18.25
CA THR A 112 9.85 -32.67 18.13
C THR A 112 9.20 -32.58 19.51
N GLN A 113 9.46 -33.55 20.41
CA GLN A 113 8.98 -33.51 21.78
C GLN A 113 9.51 -32.28 22.55
N LEU A 114 10.78 -31.91 22.33
CA LEU A 114 11.36 -30.69 22.92
C LEU A 114 10.61 -29.42 22.49
N LEU A 115 10.37 -29.29 21.18
CA LEU A 115 9.66 -28.11 20.64
C LEU A 115 8.20 -28.07 21.09
N GLN A 116 7.53 -29.22 21.19
CA GLN A 116 6.16 -29.29 21.71
C GLN A 116 6.07 -28.87 23.19
N ARG A 117 7.06 -29.24 24.00
CA ARG A 117 7.11 -28.84 25.42
C ARG A 117 7.51 -27.39 25.62
N HIS A 118 8.31 -26.85 24.73
CA HIS A 118 8.82 -25.47 24.77
C HIS A 118 8.58 -24.75 23.45
N PRO A 119 7.34 -24.30 23.19
CA PRO A 119 7.00 -23.62 21.91
C PRO A 119 7.84 -22.37 21.64
N ALA A 120 8.35 -21.72 22.68
CA ALA A 120 9.26 -20.58 22.57
C ALA A 120 10.55 -20.90 21.80
N LEU A 121 11.04 -22.14 21.86
CA LEU A 121 12.22 -22.59 21.13
C LEU A 121 11.96 -22.74 19.63
N GLU A 122 10.76 -23.17 19.25
CA GLU A 122 10.37 -23.21 17.85
C GLU A 122 10.25 -21.78 17.29
N ALA A 123 9.58 -20.90 18.02
CA ALA A 123 9.47 -19.48 17.64
C ALA A 123 10.86 -18.82 17.50
N HIS A 124 11.81 -19.17 18.38
CA HIS A 124 13.19 -18.70 18.29
C HIS A 124 13.86 -19.16 16.99
N LEU A 125 13.77 -20.44 16.63
CA LEU A 125 14.35 -20.97 15.40
C LEU A 125 13.71 -20.35 14.14
N ARG A 126 12.40 -20.18 14.13
CA ARG A 126 11.68 -19.50 13.03
C ARG A 126 12.13 -18.05 12.88
N ARG A 127 12.36 -17.34 13.98
CA ARG A 127 12.91 -15.97 13.99
C ARG A 127 14.32 -15.92 13.41
N GLU A 128 15.21 -16.87 13.77
CA GLU A 128 16.57 -16.97 13.21
C GLU A 128 16.55 -17.09 11.66
N LEU A 129 15.54 -17.78 11.11
CA LEU A 129 15.35 -17.89 9.66
C LEU A 129 14.80 -16.58 9.07
N SER A 130 13.78 -15.99 9.68
CA SER A 130 13.14 -14.75 9.19
C SER A 130 14.10 -13.54 9.23
N GLU A 131 14.97 -13.47 10.23
CA GLU A 131 15.98 -12.42 10.36
C GLU A 131 17.26 -12.69 9.55
N ARG A 132 17.28 -13.72 8.69
CA ARG A 132 18.42 -14.13 7.86
C ARG A 132 19.70 -14.43 8.63
N LYS A 133 19.57 -14.79 9.90
CA LYS A 133 20.70 -15.17 10.74
C LYS A 133 21.23 -16.57 10.38
N VAL A 134 20.38 -17.43 9.78
CA VAL A 134 20.76 -18.68 9.11
C VAL A 134 20.45 -18.53 7.64
N GLN A 135 21.39 -18.91 6.77
CA GLN A 135 21.25 -18.81 5.33
C GLN A 135 21.41 -20.18 4.67
N LEU A 136 20.70 -20.40 3.56
CA LEU A 136 20.83 -21.59 2.74
C LEU A 136 21.70 -21.28 1.52
N ARG A 137 22.69 -22.13 1.24
CA ARG A 137 23.48 -22.10 0.01
C ARG A 137 23.37 -23.44 -0.70
N GLY A 138 23.02 -23.41 -1.99
CA GLY A 138 22.71 -24.59 -2.80
C GLY A 138 21.24 -24.96 -2.74
N VAL A 139 20.84 -26.01 -3.46
CA VAL A 139 19.47 -26.49 -3.62
C VAL A 139 19.42 -27.99 -3.40
N GLY A 140 18.32 -28.49 -2.87
CA GLY A 140 18.06 -29.91 -2.65
C GLY A 140 19.04 -30.56 -1.66
N GLU A 141 19.51 -31.76 -1.93
CA GLU A 141 20.41 -32.52 -1.06
C GLU A 141 21.79 -31.86 -0.87
N ALA A 142 22.25 -31.07 -1.84
CA ALA A 142 23.49 -30.30 -1.77
C ALA A 142 23.39 -29.01 -0.94
N ALA A 143 22.21 -28.67 -0.45
CA ALA A 143 21.96 -27.45 0.31
C ALA A 143 22.74 -27.45 1.65
N ARG A 144 23.53 -26.41 1.87
CA ARG A 144 24.31 -26.22 3.11
C ARG A 144 23.80 -25.01 3.88
N LEU A 145 23.66 -25.19 5.19
CA LEU A 145 23.34 -24.08 6.09
C LEU A 145 24.60 -23.24 6.32
N TYR A 146 24.49 -21.97 6.02
CA TYR A 146 25.55 -20.98 6.27
C TYR A 146 25.19 -20.17 7.53
N LYS A 147 26.19 -19.78 8.33
CA LYS A 147 26.01 -19.14 9.65
C LYS A 147 25.24 -19.99 10.67
N PHE A 148 25.24 -21.32 10.50
CA PHE A 148 24.51 -22.23 11.38
C PHE A 148 25.09 -22.26 12.81
N LYS A 149 26.42 -22.25 12.98
CA LYS A 149 27.06 -22.34 14.30
C LYS A 149 26.63 -21.22 15.26
N PRO A 150 26.66 -19.94 14.91
CA PRO A 150 26.15 -18.88 15.79
C PRO A 150 24.66 -19.02 16.13
N ALA A 151 23.84 -19.50 15.21
CA ALA A 151 22.41 -19.76 15.47
C ALA A 151 22.22 -20.93 16.44
N LEU A 152 23.03 -21.97 16.32
CA LEU A 152 23.04 -23.07 17.25
C LEU A 152 23.41 -22.61 18.67
N ASP A 153 24.43 -21.78 18.80
CA ASP A 153 24.88 -21.28 20.11
C ASP A 153 23.76 -20.43 20.77
N ARG A 154 23.07 -19.59 20.01
CA ARG A 154 21.90 -18.84 20.49
C ARG A 154 20.73 -19.76 20.86
N PHE A 155 20.47 -20.80 20.07
CA PHE A 155 19.44 -21.77 20.38
C PHE A 155 19.77 -22.56 21.70
N GLN A 156 21.01 -22.97 21.89
CA GLN A 156 21.43 -23.62 23.11
C GLN A 156 21.34 -22.67 24.33
N GLN A 157 21.60 -21.39 24.13
CA GLN A 157 21.37 -20.39 25.18
C GLN A 157 19.87 -20.26 25.48
N ALA A 158 19.01 -20.16 24.47
CA ALA A 158 17.56 -20.13 24.65
C ALA A 158 17.05 -21.41 25.40
N CYS A 159 17.63 -22.58 25.13
CA CYS A 159 17.31 -23.79 25.89
C CYS A 159 17.63 -23.63 27.39
N ARG A 160 18.77 -23.04 27.74
CA ARG A 160 19.13 -22.81 29.15
C ARG A 160 18.19 -21.77 29.79
N GLU A 161 17.81 -20.74 29.07
CA GLU A 161 16.85 -19.73 29.53
C GLU A 161 15.45 -20.33 29.77
N GLN A 162 15.08 -21.41 29.04
CA GLN A 162 13.87 -22.20 29.29
C GLN A 162 14.01 -23.23 30.39
N GLY A 163 15.11 -23.25 31.15
CA GLY A 163 15.34 -24.14 32.29
C GLY A 163 15.74 -25.57 31.91
N ILE A 164 16.18 -25.82 30.67
CA ILE A 164 16.62 -27.16 30.24
C ILE A 164 18.02 -27.41 30.82
N LEU A 165 18.13 -28.48 31.64
CA LEU A 165 19.35 -28.82 32.36
C LEU A 165 20.37 -29.52 31.46
N ALA A 166 21.62 -29.57 31.90
CA ALA A 166 22.68 -30.27 31.18
C ALA A 166 22.44 -31.80 31.08
N SER A 167 21.63 -32.38 31.98
CA SER A 167 21.16 -33.76 31.95
C SER A 167 20.09 -34.05 30.92
N ASP A 168 19.47 -33.02 30.38
CA ASP A 168 18.32 -33.13 29.50
C ASP A 168 18.70 -32.99 28.04
N TYR A 169 17.82 -33.47 27.15
CA TYR A 169 17.97 -33.26 25.69
C TYR A 169 17.78 -31.78 25.36
N PRO A 170 18.66 -31.17 24.55
CA PRO A 170 19.71 -31.76 23.71
C PRO A 170 21.07 -31.90 24.36
N PHE A 171 21.30 -31.36 25.54
CA PHE A 171 22.62 -31.27 26.16
C PHE A 171 23.19 -32.60 26.59
N ASN A 172 22.36 -33.59 26.91
CA ASN A 172 22.75 -34.95 27.28
C ASN A 172 23.23 -35.82 26.10
N GLN A 173 23.27 -35.24 24.88
CA GLN A 173 23.73 -35.93 23.68
C GLN A 173 25.15 -35.49 23.31
N HIS A 174 25.95 -36.38 22.73
CA HIS A 174 27.32 -36.08 22.33
C HIS A 174 27.39 -34.89 21.36
N ASP A 175 26.48 -34.83 20.37
CA ASP A 175 26.40 -33.75 19.38
C ASP A 175 25.50 -32.59 19.82
N LYS A 176 25.00 -32.59 21.05
CA LYS A 176 24.10 -31.56 21.61
C LYS A 176 22.98 -31.17 20.66
N GLY A 177 22.46 -32.14 19.89
CA GLY A 177 21.36 -31.96 18.95
C GLY A 177 21.72 -31.30 17.62
N VAL A 178 23.00 -31.03 17.35
CA VAL A 178 23.48 -30.29 16.15
C VAL A 178 22.91 -30.86 14.85
N ARG A 179 23.04 -32.21 14.67
CA ARG A 179 22.56 -32.86 13.43
C ARG A 179 21.06 -32.78 13.28
N THR A 180 20.31 -32.92 14.36
CA THR A 180 18.86 -32.90 14.33
C THR A 180 18.34 -31.47 14.04
N ILE A 181 18.91 -30.47 14.70
CA ILE A 181 18.56 -29.04 14.46
C ILE A 181 18.86 -28.66 13.00
N ALA A 182 20.06 -29.04 12.51
CA ALA A 182 20.43 -28.75 11.11
C ALA A 182 19.49 -29.43 10.12
N ARG A 183 19.08 -30.69 10.39
CA ARG A 183 18.12 -31.43 9.56
C ARG A 183 16.75 -30.77 9.58
N THR A 184 16.25 -30.38 10.73
CA THR A 184 14.94 -29.72 10.87
C THR A 184 14.92 -28.36 10.17
N LEU A 185 15.96 -27.55 10.33
CA LEU A 185 16.05 -26.25 9.62
C LEU A 185 16.11 -26.45 8.10
N ARG A 186 16.85 -27.47 7.61
CA ARG A 186 16.84 -27.80 6.18
C ARG A 186 15.46 -28.26 5.70
N ALA A 187 14.78 -29.11 6.47
CA ALA A 187 13.44 -29.56 6.12
C ALA A 187 12.48 -28.36 6.03
N TRP A 188 12.46 -27.47 7.02
CA TRP A 188 11.64 -26.27 6.98
C TRP A 188 11.94 -25.36 5.78
N LEU A 189 13.21 -25.23 5.40
CA LEU A 189 13.63 -24.45 4.24
C LEU A 189 13.28 -25.15 2.92
N ASN A 190 13.32 -26.48 2.86
CA ASN A 190 12.97 -27.25 1.67
C ASN A 190 11.44 -27.33 1.46
N ASP A 191 10.67 -27.39 2.54
CA ASP A 191 9.21 -27.47 2.48
C ASP A 191 8.57 -26.13 2.11
N HIS A 192 9.29 -25.02 2.33
CA HIS A 192 8.80 -23.65 2.09
C HIS A 192 9.79 -22.84 1.26
N PHE A 193 9.62 -22.86 -0.05
CA PHE A 193 10.49 -22.13 -0.98
C PHE A 193 10.62 -20.64 -0.64
N ASP A 194 9.55 -20.02 -0.21
CA ASP A 194 9.51 -18.59 0.12
C ASP A 194 10.44 -18.26 1.30
N ILE A 195 10.43 -19.11 2.33
CA ILE A 195 11.32 -18.99 3.50
C ILE A 195 12.76 -19.22 3.08
N ALA A 196 13.01 -20.21 2.21
CA ALA A 196 14.35 -20.53 1.71
C ALA A 196 14.91 -19.38 0.85
N ALA A 197 14.11 -18.83 -0.06
CA ALA A 197 14.50 -17.70 -0.90
C ALA A 197 14.78 -16.46 -0.06
N HIS A 198 13.93 -16.17 0.94
CA HIS A 198 14.15 -15.08 1.87
C HIS A 198 15.44 -15.28 2.69
N ALA A 199 15.67 -16.48 3.22
CA ALA A 199 16.91 -16.82 3.96
C ALA A 199 18.16 -16.76 3.06
N ALA A 200 18.04 -17.02 1.76
CA ALA A 200 19.10 -16.84 0.77
C ALA A 200 19.32 -15.37 0.38
N GLY A 201 18.50 -14.44 0.83
CA GLY A 201 18.57 -13.02 0.48
C GLY A 201 17.96 -12.69 -0.88
N ALA A 202 17.27 -13.64 -1.51
CA ALA A 202 16.60 -13.44 -2.78
C ALA A 202 15.30 -12.65 -2.63
N ARG A 203 14.92 -11.88 -3.65
CA ARG A 203 13.55 -11.39 -3.83
C ARG A 203 12.76 -12.48 -4.53
N LEU A 204 11.65 -12.86 -3.92
CA LEU A 204 10.71 -13.80 -4.54
C LEU A 204 10.22 -13.24 -5.88
N LYS A 205 10.34 -14.05 -6.93
CA LYS A 205 9.66 -13.76 -8.19
C LYS A 205 8.28 -14.40 -8.13
N PRO A 206 7.22 -13.69 -8.46
CA PRO A 206 5.89 -14.30 -8.51
C PRO A 206 5.92 -15.49 -9.46
N SER A 207 5.51 -16.66 -8.97
CA SER A 207 5.33 -17.83 -9.82
C SER A 207 4.07 -17.64 -10.67
N SER A 208 4.17 -17.85 -11.98
CA SER A 208 3.01 -17.81 -12.86
C SER A 208 1.95 -18.87 -12.50
N SER A 209 2.37 -19.96 -11.84
CA SER A 209 1.48 -21.03 -11.37
C SER A 209 0.88 -20.75 -9.99
N LEU A 210 1.50 -19.87 -9.18
CA LEU A 210 0.98 -19.40 -7.91
C LEU A 210 0.13 -18.13 -8.05
N ARG A 211 -0.25 -17.74 -9.28
CA ARG A 211 -1.36 -16.81 -9.40
C ARG A 211 -2.51 -17.40 -8.58
N LYS A 212 -2.75 -16.83 -7.40
CA LYS A 212 -4.08 -16.89 -6.79
C LYS A 212 -5.01 -16.65 -7.95
N LEU A 213 -5.91 -17.59 -8.23
CA LEU A 213 -6.98 -17.40 -9.22
C LEU A 213 -7.41 -15.94 -9.06
N PRO A 214 -7.36 -15.12 -10.12
CA PRO A 214 -7.64 -13.71 -10.00
C PRO A 214 -8.92 -13.61 -9.18
N GLY A 215 -8.83 -12.96 -8.02
CA GLY A 215 -10.01 -12.79 -7.18
C GLY A 215 -11.08 -12.27 -8.11
N ARG A 216 -12.28 -12.86 -8.09
CA ARG A 216 -13.40 -12.41 -8.91
C ARG A 216 -13.37 -10.88 -8.94
N GLY A 217 -13.19 -10.30 -10.12
CA GLY A 217 -13.19 -8.86 -10.28
C GLY A 217 -11.90 -8.19 -10.72
N ALA A 218 -10.73 -8.85 -10.62
CA ALA A 218 -9.47 -8.27 -11.13
C ALA A 218 -9.34 -8.24 -12.66
N ASP A 219 -10.29 -8.81 -13.39
CA ASP A 219 -10.28 -8.92 -14.85
C ASP A 219 -11.05 -7.79 -15.55
N GLU A 220 -11.88 -7.04 -14.82
CA GLU A 220 -12.67 -5.95 -15.35
C GLU A 220 -12.14 -4.58 -14.90
N ALA A 221 -12.12 -3.63 -15.83
CA ALA A 221 -11.76 -2.26 -15.53
C ALA A 221 -12.69 -1.66 -14.46
N PHE A 222 -12.13 -0.90 -13.55
CA PHE A 222 -12.82 -0.29 -12.40
C PHE A 222 -13.45 -1.27 -11.41
N ASP A 223 -13.13 -2.56 -11.49
CA ASP A 223 -13.56 -3.48 -10.45
C ASP A 223 -12.69 -3.33 -9.20
N THR A 224 -11.38 -3.46 -9.35
CA THR A 224 -10.41 -3.31 -8.27
C THR A 224 -9.33 -2.29 -8.65
N VAL A 225 -9.08 -1.35 -7.74
CA VAL A 225 -7.97 -0.40 -7.85
C VAL A 225 -7.00 -0.56 -6.69
N GLU A 226 -5.73 -0.30 -6.92
CA GLU A 226 -4.70 -0.23 -5.89
C GLU A 226 -4.33 1.22 -5.64
N PHE A 227 -4.31 1.62 -4.36
CA PHE A 227 -3.81 2.92 -3.89
C PHE A 227 -2.54 2.73 -3.09
N ASP A 228 -1.54 3.54 -3.37
CA ASP A 228 -0.35 3.64 -2.52
C ASP A 228 0.30 5.01 -2.61
N ALA A 229 1.21 5.28 -1.65
CA ALA A 229 2.02 6.49 -1.64
C ALA A 229 3.49 6.13 -1.56
N HIS A 230 4.22 6.54 -2.58
CA HIS A 230 5.64 6.29 -2.74
C HIS A 230 6.47 7.52 -2.37
N LYS A 231 7.47 7.33 -1.51
CA LYS A 231 8.44 8.38 -1.21
C LYS A 231 9.52 8.39 -2.28
N MET A 232 9.47 9.39 -3.14
CA MET A 232 10.42 9.52 -4.24
C MET A 232 11.82 9.82 -3.73
N ASP A 233 12.82 9.14 -4.26
CA ASP A 233 14.23 9.43 -3.99
C ASP A 233 14.72 10.66 -4.76
N LEU A 234 13.90 11.71 -4.75
CA LEU A 234 14.12 12.96 -5.44
C LEU A 234 13.97 14.13 -4.47
N ARG A 235 14.83 15.14 -4.63
CA ARG A 235 14.70 16.45 -3.99
C ARG A 235 14.55 17.51 -5.05
N LEU A 236 13.59 18.40 -4.80
CA LEU A 236 13.35 19.53 -5.67
C LEU A 236 14.21 20.72 -5.24
N LYS A 237 14.48 21.58 -6.18
CA LYS A 237 15.03 22.89 -5.89
C LYS A 237 13.90 23.91 -5.95
N VAL A 238 13.95 24.84 -5.03
CA VAL A 238 13.01 25.97 -4.96
C VAL A 238 13.76 27.21 -5.35
N ILE A 239 13.27 27.88 -6.38
CA ILE A 239 13.72 29.20 -6.75
C ILE A 239 12.85 30.19 -5.99
N ASP A 240 13.44 30.96 -5.11
CA ASP A 240 12.76 32.03 -4.37
C ASP A 240 13.38 33.38 -4.78
N ILE A 241 12.53 34.26 -5.25
CA ILE A 241 12.94 35.62 -5.64
C ILE A 241 12.65 36.52 -4.43
N ASP A 242 13.68 37.14 -3.90
CA ASP A 242 13.52 38.05 -2.79
C ASP A 242 12.91 39.41 -3.25
N PRO A 243 12.49 40.27 -2.30
CA PRO A 243 11.92 41.57 -2.65
C PRO A 243 12.86 42.49 -3.44
N GLN A 244 14.16 42.20 -3.44
CA GLN A 244 15.19 42.93 -4.21
C GLN A 244 15.42 42.30 -5.60
N GLY A 245 14.67 41.26 -5.98
CA GLY A 245 14.80 40.56 -7.25
C GLY A 245 15.94 39.55 -7.32
N ILE A 246 16.59 39.24 -6.19
CA ILE A 246 17.70 38.28 -6.15
C ILE A 246 17.14 36.87 -6.08
N GLU A 247 17.52 36.02 -7.04
CA GLU A 247 17.17 34.62 -7.05
C GLU A 247 18.03 33.82 -6.06
N ARG A 248 17.35 33.05 -5.22
CA ARG A 248 17.97 32.13 -4.27
C ARG A 248 17.45 30.72 -4.50
N ILE A 249 18.36 29.76 -4.54
CA ILE A 249 18.02 28.36 -4.78
C ILE A 249 18.18 27.57 -3.47
N PHE A 250 17.13 26.85 -3.09
CA PHE A 250 17.09 25.99 -1.91
C PHE A 250 16.74 24.56 -2.29
N GLU A 251 17.20 23.57 -1.52
CA GLU A 251 16.84 22.15 -1.67
C GLU A 251 15.71 21.75 -0.75
N THR A 252 14.68 21.06 -1.28
CA THR A 252 13.57 20.50 -0.48
C THR A 252 13.97 19.21 0.25
N GLU A 253 13.08 18.76 1.15
CA GLU A 253 13.06 17.37 1.61
C GLU A 253 12.60 16.44 0.47
N ARG A 254 12.67 15.11 0.70
CA ARG A 254 12.09 14.13 -0.22
C ARG A 254 10.58 14.33 -0.32
N ILE A 255 10.05 14.08 -1.50
CA ILE A 255 8.65 14.26 -1.83
C ILE A 255 7.91 12.93 -1.87
N TRP A 256 6.60 12.99 -1.78
CA TRP A 256 5.73 11.83 -1.92
C TRP A 256 4.89 11.93 -3.19
N LEU A 257 4.71 10.81 -3.87
CA LEU A 257 3.73 10.63 -4.92
C LEU A 257 2.69 9.63 -4.43
N LEU A 258 1.44 10.05 -4.42
CA LEU A 258 0.30 9.18 -4.17
C LEU A 258 -0.33 8.85 -5.52
N ALA A 259 -0.72 7.60 -5.74
CA ALA A 259 -1.33 7.20 -7.00
C ALA A 259 -2.40 6.12 -6.81
N ILE A 260 -3.31 6.04 -7.79
CA ILE A 260 -4.34 5.01 -7.91
C ILE A 260 -4.21 4.38 -9.28
N ILE A 261 -4.04 3.05 -9.31
CA ILE A 261 -3.96 2.26 -10.54
C ILE A 261 -5.13 1.29 -10.63
N ASP A 262 -5.72 1.17 -11.81
CA ASP A 262 -6.68 0.12 -12.11
C ASP A 262 -5.98 -1.22 -12.32
N VAL A 263 -6.42 -2.25 -11.60
CA VAL A 263 -5.76 -3.56 -11.59
C VAL A 263 -5.90 -4.28 -12.94
N ALA A 264 -7.03 -4.15 -13.61
CA ALA A 264 -7.29 -4.85 -14.87
C ALA A 264 -6.58 -4.25 -16.08
N THR A 265 -6.55 -2.92 -16.15
CA THR A 265 -6.04 -2.18 -17.32
C THR A 265 -4.66 -1.59 -17.12
N ARG A 266 -4.18 -1.49 -15.87
CA ARG A 266 -2.96 -0.76 -15.48
C ARG A 266 -3.03 0.75 -15.72
N CYS A 267 -4.21 1.30 -16.02
CA CYS A 267 -4.37 2.74 -16.12
C CYS A 267 -4.18 3.42 -14.77
N ILE A 268 -3.40 4.48 -14.74
CA ILE A 268 -3.32 5.39 -13.59
C ILE A 268 -4.54 6.29 -13.64
N LEU A 269 -5.44 6.12 -12.68
CA LEU A 269 -6.70 6.87 -12.65
C LEU A 269 -6.53 8.24 -11.99
N GLY A 270 -5.61 8.33 -11.02
CA GLY A 270 -5.34 9.58 -10.34
C GLY A 270 -4.01 9.54 -9.58
N TYR A 271 -3.42 10.71 -9.39
CA TYR A 271 -2.17 10.88 -8.65
C TYR A 271 -2.07 12.29 -8.07
N THR A 272 -1.29 12.42 -7.00
CA THR A 272 -0.99 13.73 -6.40
C THR A 272 0.42 13.76 -5.86
N LEU A 273 1.08 14.92 -6.04
CA LEU A 273 2.38 15.20 -5.49
C LEU A 273 2.24 15.85 -4.11
N ASN A 274 2.90 15.31 -3.10
CA ASN A 274 2.91 15.87 -1.77
C ASN A 274 4.33 16.28 -1.36
N LEU A 275 4.51 17.58 -1.08
CA LEU A 275 5.78 18.19 -0.67
C LEU A 275 5.98 18.17 0.85
N ASN A 276 5.05 17.58 1.59
CA ASN A 276 5.15 17.47 3.04
C ASN A 276 6.03 16.28 3.45
N ARG A 277 6.55 16.34 4.67
CA ARG A 277 7.35 15.25 5.24
C ARG A 277 6.58 13.93 5.31
N GLU A 278 5.28 13.99 5.58
CA GLU A 278 4.38 12.85 5.71
C GLU A 278 3.06 13.13 5.03
N CYS A 279 2.42 12.07 4.54
CA CYS A 279 1.10 12.13 3.97
C CYS A 279 0.03 12.30 5.05
N SER A 280 -1.03 12.98 4.72
CA SER A 280 -2.21 13.16 5.56
C SER A 280 -3.45 12.56 4.91
N ARG A 281 -4.54 12.42 5.67
CA ARG A 281 -5.84 12.00 5.12
C ARG A 281 -6.32 12.89 3.97
N TYR A 282 -5.98 14.15 3.99
CA TYR A 282 -6.38 15.10 2.94
C TYR A 282 -5.62 14.88 1.63
N ASP A 283 -4.40 14.37 1.69
CA ASP A 283 -3.64 13.98 0.49
C ASP A 283 -4.27 12.74 -0.15
N VAL A 284 -4.75 11.79 0.65
CA VAL A 284 -5.51 10.63 0.18
C VAL A 284 -6.80 11.07 -0.51
N ILE A 285 -7.61 11.94 0.14
CA ILE A 285 -8.85 12.48 -0.43
C ILE A 285 -8.56 13.25 -1.73
N ALA A 286 -7.49 14.03 -1.77
CA ALA A 286 -7.10 14.76 -2.98
C ALA A 286 -6.78 13.82 -4.15
N THR A 287 -6.13 12.68 -3.87
CA THR A 287 -5.82 11.67 -4.89
C THR A 287 -7.08 10.95 -5.37
N LEU A 288 -7.99 10.61 -4.44
CA LEU A 288 -9.30 10.04 -4.79
C LEU A 288 -10.12 11.01 -5.66
N ARG A 289 -10.17 12.28 -5.29
CA ARG A 289 -10.85 13.32 -6.10
C ARG A 289 -10.23 13.45 -7.48
N HIS A 290 -8.91 13.45 -7.60
CA HIS A 290 -8.22 13.49 -8.88
C HIS A 290 -8.60 12.29 -9.77
N ALA A 291 -8.69 11.07 -9.18
CA ALA A 291 -9.10 9.89 -9.93
C ALA A 291 -10.58 9.89 -10.36
N LEU A 292 -11.45 10.56 -9.61
CA LEU A 292 -12.90 10.64 -9.88
C LEU A 292 -13.29 11.81 -10.78
N THR A 293 -12.41 12.79 -10.92
CA THR A 293 -12.63 13.98 -11.77
C THR A 293 -12.15 13.70 -13.19
N PRO A 294 -12.91 14.03 -14.24
CA PRO A 294 -12.42 13.95 -15.62
C PRO A 294 -11.13 14.75 -15.80
N ALA A 295 -10.14 14.12 -16.40
CA ALA A 295 -8.86 14.75 -16.65
C ALA A 295 -8.97 15.83 -17.75
N GLU A 296 -8.10 16.82 -17.68
CA GLU A 296 -7.88 17.82 -18.73
C GLU A 296 -6.57 17.54 -19.46
N ILE A 297 -6.44 18.08 -20.67
CA ILE A 297 -5.17 17.98 -21.42
C ILE A 297 -4.11 18.79 -20.66
N PRO A 298 -2.97 18.17 -20.28
CA PRO A 298 -1.96 18.87 -19.51
C PRO A 298 -1.33 19.99 -20.35
N ARG A 299 -1.10 21.12 -19.72
CA ARG A 299 -0.35 22.23 -20.31
C ARG A 299 1.13 21.99 -20.07
N ILE A 300 1.86 21.68 -21.12
CA ILE A 300 3.30 21.47 -21.07
C ILE A 300 4.00 22.77 -21.47
N THR A 301 4.77 23.33 -20.55
CA THR A 301 5.59 24.53 -20.76
C THR A 301 7.08 24.20 -20.85
N LEU A 302 7.49 23.02 -20.40
CA LEU A 302 8.86 22.55 -20.47
C LEU A 302 9.30 22.31 -21.91
N ALA A 303 10.36 23.01 -22.31
CA ALA A 303 10.93 22.86 -23.65
C ALA A 303 11.46 21.43 -23.85
N GLY A 304 11.11 20.80 -24.98
CA GLY A 304 11.53 19.45 -25.33
C GLY A 304 10.72 18.33 -24.70
N LEU A 305 9.75 18.63 -23.83
CA LEU A 305 8.81 17.64 -23.31
C LEU A 305 7.62 17.50 -24.27
N THR A 306 7.39 16.28 -24.77
CA THR A 306 6.30 15.99 -25.72
C THR A 306 5.36 14.91 -25.18
N LEU A 307 4.09 15.05 -25.53
CA LEU A 307 3.06 14.05 -25.26
C LEU A 307 2.98 13.11 -26.47
N SER A 308 3.05 11.79 -26.22
CA SER A 308 2.90 10.79 -27.28
C SER A 308 1.49 10.82 -27.85
N GLY A 309 1.34 10.70 -29.16
CA GLY A 309 0.04 10.61 -29.83
C GLY A 309 -0.75 9.35 -29.48
N SER A 310 -0.06 8.27 -29.04
CA SER A 310 -0.68 7.03 -28.55
C SER A 310 -1.01 7.08 -27.05
N GLY A 311 -0.56 8.11 -26.33
CA GLY A 311 -0.81 8.29 -24.91
C GLY A 311 -2.14 9.00 -24.63
N GLY A 312 -2.41 9.22 -23.36
CA GLY A 312 -3.60 9.94 -22.90
C GLY A 312 -3.97 9.62 -21.47
N PHE A 313 -4.83 10.44 -20.87
CA PHE A 313 -5.50 10.07 -19.64
C PHE A 313 -6.76 9.26 -19.91
N ALA A 314 -7.09 8.30 -19.05
CA ALA A 314 -8.20 7.36 -19.23
C ALA A 314 -9.53 8.06 -19.61
N SER A 315 -9.92 9.12 -18.89
CA SER A 315 -11.17 9.82 -19.11
C SER A 315 -11.20 10.73 -20.35
N LEU A 316 -10.02 11.05 -20.92
CA LEU A 316 -9.89 11.77 -22.19
C LEU A 316 -9.89 10.79 -23.38
N ALA A 317 -9.07 9.74 -23.30
CA ALA A 317 -8.93 8.76 -24.37
C ALA A 317 -10.19 7.88 -24.52
N VAL A 318 -10.84 7.54 -23.40
CA VAL A 318 -12.07 6.73 -23.35
C VAL A 318 -13.17 7.53 -22.60
N PRO A 319 -13.90 8.43 -23.28
CA PRO A 319 -14.87 9.35 -22.65
C PRO A 319 -15.96 8.65 -21.83
N ALA A 320 -16.28 7.40 -22.14
CA ALA A 320 -17.21 6.59 -21.37
C ALA A 320 -16.75 6.38 -19.90
N THR A 321 -15.47 6.55 -19.59
CA THR A 321 -14.92 6.42 -18.24
C THR A 321 -14.97 7.70 -17.41
N ARG A 322 -15.52 8.80 -17.93
CA ARG A 322 -15.72 10.02 -17.17
C ARG A 322 -16.59 9.78 -15.94
N TYR A 323 -16.08 10.20 -14.79
CA TYR A 323 -16.71 9.97 -13.48
C TYR A 323 -16.92 8.48 -13.13
N ALA A 324 -16.22 7.56 -13.81
CA ALA A 324 -16.25 6.15 -13.43
C ALA A 324 -15.65 5.96 -12.04
N CYS A 325 -16.27 5.08 -11.26
CA CYS A 325 -15.79 4.70 -9.94
C CYS A 325 -15.63 3.18 -9.85
N TRP A 326 -14.72 2.76 -8.99
CA TRP A 326 -14.36 1.37 -8.77
C TRP A 326 -15.30 0.69 -7.76
N ARG A 327 -15.30 -0.64 -7.76
CA ARG A 327 -16.04 -1.46 -6.80
C ARG A 327 -15.25 -1.68 -5.52
N GLN A 328 -13.94 -1.89 -5.64
CA GLN A 328 -13.04 -2.15 -4.53
C GLN A 328 -11.76 -1.30 -4.65
N ILE A 329 -11.31 -0.74 -3.54
CA ILE A 329 -10.02 -0.07 -3.44
C ILE A 329 -9.15 -0.80 -2.42
N ARG A 330 -7.92 -1.18 -2.82
CA ARG A 330 -6.93 -1.80 -1.95
C ARG A 330 -5.95 -0.76 -1.45
N LEU A 331 -5.72 -0.75 -0.14
CA LEU A 331 -4.83 0.18 0.54
C LEU A 331 -3.90 -0.58 1.50
N ASP A 332 -2.78 0.06 1.87
CA ASP A 332 -1.89 -0.45 2.91
C ASP A 332 -2.50 -0.28 4.30
N ASN A 333 -2.44 -1.35 5.08
CA ASN A 333 -2.93 -1.36 6.47
C ASN A 333 -2.20 -0.35 7.36
N ALA A 334 -0.91 -0.10 7.14
CA ALA A 334 -0.15 0.92 7.88
C ALA A 334 -0.68 2.35 7.67
N ARG A 335 -1.43 2.60 6.59
CA ARG A 335 -2.04 3.89 6.25
C ARG A 335 -3.56 3.92 6.44
N ALA A 336 -4.16 2.79 6.73
CA ALA A 336 -5.57 2.68 7.08
C ALA A 336 -5.95 3.66 8.19
N HIS A 337 -5.11 3.78 9.23
CA HIS A 337 -5.35 4.68 10.36
C HIS A 337 -5.41 6.18 9.98
N LEU A 338 -4.80 6.58 8.85
CA LEU A 338 -4.85 7.97 8.39
C LEU A 338 -6.17 8.35 7.70
N ALA A 339 -6.90 7.36 7.20
CA ALA A 339 -8.00 7.64 6.28
C ALA A 339 -9.30 6.88 6.61
N THR A 340 -9.35 6.02 7.64
CA THR A 340 -10.48 5.11 7.87
C THR A 340 -11.83 5.81 7.85
N THR A 341 -12.04 6.82 8.67
CA THR A 341 -13.31 7.56 8.70
C THR A 341 -13.64 8.28 7.40
N SER A 342 -12.63 8.86 6.74
CA SER A 342 -12.84 9.57 5.47
C SER A 342 -13.06 8.61 4.29
N LEU A 343 -12.41 7.43 4.32
CA LEU A 343 -12.62 6.38 3.33
C LEU A 343 -14.01 5.76 3.46
N ASP A 344 -14.51 5.59 4.68
CA ASP A 344 -15.87 5.06 4.91
C ASP A 344 -16.91 5.97 4.24
N VAL A 345 -16.78 7.30 4.41
CA VAL A 345 -17.67 8.27 3.74
C VAL A 345 -17.56 8.19 2.21
N VAL A 346 -16.32 8.09 1.68
CA VAL A 346 -16.11 7.94 0.23
C VAL A 346 -16.68 6.61 -0.26
N CYS A 347 -16.43 5.52 0.45
CA CYS A 347 -16.93 4.19 0.09
C CYS A 347 -18.45 4.11 0.14
N GLU A 348 -19.08 4.72 1.14
CA GLU A 348 -20.54 4.81 1.23
C GLU A 348 -21.13 5.63 0.06
N ALA A 349 -20.56 6.83 -0.19
CA ALA A 349 -21.02 7.72 -1.26
C ALA A 349 -20.86 7.11 -2.66
N LEU A 350 -19.80 6.35 -2.89
CA LEU A 350 -19.51 5.67 -4.16
C LEU A 350 -20.09 4.25 -4.20
N GLY A 351 -20.54 3.71 -3.06
CA GLY A 351 -20.94 2.31 -2.91
C GLY A 351 -19.78 1.34 -3.19
N CYS A 352 -18.54 1.69 -2.88
CA CYS A 352 -17.37 0.82 -3.04
C CYS A 352 -16.93 0.23 -1.71
N VAL A 353 -15.99 -0.73 -1.75
CA VAL A 353 -15.44 -1.40 -0.58
C VAL A 353 -13.96 -1.06 -0.45
N ALA A 354 -13.51 -0.70 0.75
CA ALA A 354 -12.10 -0.57 1.07
C ALA A 354 -11.55 -1.92 1.58
N ASP A 355 -10.45 -2.38 0.99
CA ASP A 355 -9.73 -3.58 1.36
C ASP A 355 -8.32 -3.18 1.85
N PHE A 356 -8.06 -3.42 3.11
CA PHE A 356 -6.79 -3.01 3.73
C PHE A 356 -5.71 -4.09 3.69
N GLY A 357 -5.99 -5.22 3.02
CA GLY A 357 -5.05 -6.34 2.92
C GLY A 357 -4.69 -6.97 4.27
N PRO A 358 -4.02 -8.11 4.26
CA PRO A 358 -3.49 -8.72 5.48
C PRO A 358 -2.33 -7.87 6.04
N ALA A 359 -2.26 -7.78 7.38
CA ALA A 359 -1.17 -7.07 8.05
C ALA A 359 0.18 -7.76 7.74
N TYR A 360 1.19 -6.96 7.35
CA TYR A 360 2.56 -7.40 7.06
C TYR A 360 2.77 -8.21 5.77
N GLU A 361 1.87 -8.21 4.80
CA GLU A 361 2.10 -8.73 3.46
C GLU A 361 2.39 -7.56 2.48
N PRO A 362 3.66 -7.23 2.19
CA PRO A 362 4.00 -6.12 1.30
C PRO A 362 3.64 -6.41 -0.17
N ASP A 363 3.49 -7.68 -0.56
CA ASP A 363 3.26 -8.10 -1.95
C ASP A 363 1.78 -8.02 -2.40
N ASP A 364 0.91 -7.43 -1.60
CA ASP A 364 -0.55 -7.40 -1.87
C ASP A 364 -0.95 -6.38 -2.95
N ARG A 365 -0.02 -5.46 -3.33
CA ARG A 365 -0.26 -4.40 -4.34
C ARG A 365 0.82 -4.35 -5.42
N PRO A 366 0.99 -5.45 -6.17
CA PRO A 366 2.11 -5.61 -7.09
C PRO A 366 2.07 -4.65 -8.30
N PHE A 367 0.90 -4.11 -8.64
CA PHE A 367 0.73 -3.31 -9.85
C PHE A 367 1.15 -1.86 -9.62
N ILE A 368 0.73 -1.26 -8.50
CA ILE A 368 1.13 0.09 -8.16
C ILE A 368 2.61 0.15 -7.78
N GLU A 369 3.15 -0.86 -7.10
CA GLU A 369 4.58 -0.95 -6.79
C GLU A 369 5.43 -1.04 -8.08
N ARG A 370 4.97 -1.81 -9.06
CA ARG A 370 5.64 -1.89 -10.38
C ARG A 370 5.59 -0.56 -11.11
N PHE A 371 4.47 0.16 -11.04
CA PHE A 371 4.36 1.51 -11.60
C PHE A 371 5.37 2.45 -10.95
N PHE A 372 5.47 2.49 -9.62
CA PHE A 372 6.46 3.30 -8.93
C PHE A 372 7.91 2.91 -9.29
N GLY A 373 8.19 1.61 -9.48
CA GLY A 373 9.47 1.14 -10.00
C GLY A 373 9.77 1.66 -11.40
N THR A 374 8.79 1.65 -12.31
CA THR A 374 8.90 2.21 -13.65
C THR A 374 9.13 3.71 -13.61
N LEU A 375 8.35 4.43 -12.79
CA LEU A 375 8.48 5.86 -12.60
C LEU A 375 9.87 6.24 -12.05
N THR A 376 10.35 5.52 -11.04
CA THR A 376 11.68 5.72 -10.46
C THR A 376 12.77 5.54 -11.51
N ASN A 377 12.66 4.53 -12.37
CA ASN A 377 13.63 4.28 -13.43
C ASN A 377 13.56 5.33 -14.54
N THR A 378 12.37 5.79 -14.90
CA THR A 378 12.16 6.70 -16.03
C THR A 378 12.38 8.16 -15.65
N LEU A 379 11.87 8.56 -14.49
CA LEU A 379 11.87 9.94 -14.04
C LEU A 379 12.98 10.23 -13.04
N SER A 380 12.98 9.54 -11.88
CA SER A 380 13.86 9.88 -10.77
C SER A 380 15.34 9.69 -11.10
N ARG A 381 15.69 8.64 -11.86
CA ARG A 381 17.09 8.37 -12.22
C ARG A 381 17.65 9.25 -13.33
N ARG A 382 16.78 9.91 -14.08
CA ARG A 382 17.15 10.83 -15.18
C ARG A 382 17.15 12.28 -14.75
N LEU A 383 16.55 12.58 -13.60
CA LEU A 383 16.51 13.93 -13.06
C LEU A 383 17.71 14.20 -12.13
N PRO A 384 18.27 15.41 -12.16
CA PRO A 384 19.26 15.84 -11.18
C PRO A 384 18.63 15.84 -9.78
N GLY A 385 19.39 15.39 -8.78
CA GLY A 385 18.91 15.29 -7.40
C GLY A 385 18.46 13.89 -6.99
N ASP A 386 18.62 12.88 -7.86
CA ASP A 386 18.44 11.47 -7.52
C ASP A 386 19.32 11.07 -6.32
N ILE A 387 18.73 10.34 -5.41
CA ILE A 387 19.39 9.79 -4.22
C ILE A 387 19.41 8.28 -4.39
N PRO A 388 20.54 7.66 -4.74
CA PRO A 388 20.59 6.21 -4.87
C PRO A 388 20.23 5.53 -3.55
N ALA A 389 19.36 4.53 -3.61
CA ALA A 389 18.93 3.76 -2.44
C ALA A 389 20.11 3.05 -1.75
N ASN A 390 21.15 2.65 -2.56
CA ASN A 390 22.43 2.11 -2.08
C ASN A 390 23.56 2.72 -2.93
N PRO A 391 24.23 3.76 -2.48
CA PRO A 391 25.37 4.31 -3.22
C PRO A 391 26.52 3.29 -3.24
N PRO A 392 27.02 2.89 -4.42
CA PRO A 392 28.21 2.06 -4.47
C PRO A 392 29.39 2.82 -3.83
N THR A 393 30.18 2.12 -3.05
CA THR A 393 31.29 2.65 -2.25
C THR A 393 32.40 3.38 -3.06
N SER A 394 32.35 3.26 -4.38
CA SER A 394 33.32 3.87 -5.31
C SER A 394 32.99 5.30 -5.78
N SER A 395 31.88 5.89 -5.37
CA SER A 395 31.29 7.07 -6.03
C SER A 395 31.62 8.43 -5.43
N ARG A 396 32.69 8.56 -4.63
CA ARG A 396 33.17 9.90 -4.20
C ARG A 396 33.49 10.84 -5.37
N ARG A 397 34.00 10.30 -6.50
CA ARG A 397 34.28 11.08 -7.71
C ARG A 397 33.01 11.43 -8.51
N GLN A 398 32.00 10.55 -8.55
CA GLN A 398 30.71 10.84 -9.21
C GLN A 398 29.88 11.86 -8.44
N ARG A 399 29.95 11.90 -7.10
CA ARG A 399 29.26 12.94 -6.29
C ARG A 399 29.79 14.35 -6.59
N ALA A 400 31.05 14.49 -6.94
CA ALA A 400 31.63 15.78 -7.34
C ALA A 400 31.15 16.21 -8.73
N ALA A 401 31.04 15.28 -9.69
CA ALA A 401 30.55 15.56 -11.05
C ALA A 401 29.06 15.92 -11.10
N VAL A 402 28.22 15.24 -10.30
CA VAL A 402 26.79 15.55 -10.18
C VAL A 402 26.53 16.93 -9.55
N LYS A 403 27.48 17.46 -8.79
CA LYS A 403 27.39 18.79 -8.19
C LYS A 403 27.48 19.94 -9.21
N TYR A 404 27.97 19.67 -10.42
CA TYR A 404 28.18 20.68 -11.47
C TYR A 404 27.09 20.68 -12.58
N LEU A 405 26.31 19.61 -12.74
CA LEU A 405 25.16 19.59 -13.66
C LEU A 405 23.89 19.93 -12.88
N GLN A 406 23.75 21.20 -12.52
CA GLN A 406 22.62 21.70 -11.76
C GLN A 406 21.44 22.03 -12.69
N LEU A 407 20.72 21.01 -13.16
CA LEU A 407 19.36 21.23 -13.62
C LEU A 407 18.47 21.42 -12.39
N VAL A 408 17.85 22.57 -12.30
CA VAL A 408 16.95 22.94 -11.20
C VAL A 408 15.55 22.50 -11.61
N VAL A 409 15.01 21.46 -10.97
CA VAL A 409 13.64 21.02 -11.18
C VAL A 409 12.76 21.60 -10.07
N THR A 410 11.84 22.45 -10.45
CA THR A 410 10.82 23.02 -9.54
C THR A 410 9.65 22.05 -9.34
N ALA A 411 8.80 22.33 -8.36
CA ALA A 411 7.60 21.51 -8.13
C ALA A 411 6.66 21.49 -9.34
N HIS A 412 6.56 22.60 -10.06
CA HIS A 412 5.74 22.72 -11.26
C HIS A 412 6.29 21.90 -12.42
N GLU A 413 7.57 22.03 -12.71
CA GLU A 413 8.22 21.25 -13.77
C GLU A 413 8.12 19.75 -13.48
N LEU A 414 8.18 19.35 -12.20
CA LEU A 414 7.94 17.94 -11.84
C LEU A 414 6.49 17.53 -12.09
N GLU A 415 5.50 18.41 -11.86
CA GLU A 415 4.10 18.10 -12.18
C GLU A 415 3.94 17.89 -13.70
N GLU A 416 4.47 18.77 -14.54
CA GLU A 416 4.43 18.59 -15.98
C GLU A 416 5.13 17.31 -16.45
N LEU A 417 6.28 16.98 -15.84
CA LEU A 417 7.00 15.73 -16.11
C LEU A 417 6.20 14.49 -15.69
N LEU A 418 5.50 14.56 -14.56
CA LEU A 418 4.60 13.48 -14.11
C LEU A 418 3.43 13.31 -15.05
N ASP A 419 2.78 14.40 -15.43
CA ASP A 419 1.67 14.40 -16.37
C ASP A 419 2.08 13.76 -17.70
N ALA A 420 3.21 14.18 -18.28
CA ALA A 420 3.73 13.60 -19.50
C ALA A 420 4.17 12.12 -19.32
N THR A 421 4.70 11.77 -18.16
CA THR A 421 5.12 10.38 -17.87
C THR A 421 3.90 9.47 -17.77
N VAL A 422 2.86 9.86 -17.05
CA VAL A 422 1.61 9.09 -16.95
C VAL A 422 0.92 9.01 -18.31
N TRP A 423 0.86 10.14 -19.04
CA TRP A 423 0.31 10.20 -20.39
C TRP A 423 0.98 9.18 -21.33
N ASN A 424 2.31 9.19 -21.37
CA ASN A 424 3.11 8.31 -22.23
C ASN A 424 3.07 6.85 -21.74
N TYR A 425 3.04 6.61 -20.42
CA TYR A 425 2.89 5.29 -19.83
C TYR A 425 1.61 4.59 -20.30
N HIS A 426 0.51 5.32 -20.39
CA HIS A 426 -0.76 4.80 -20.84
C HIS A 426 -0.75 4.35 -22.31
N GLY A 427 0.11 4.93 -23.15
CA GLY A 427 0.31 4.57 -24.56
C GLY A 427 1.45 3.58 -24.79
N THR A 428 2.08 3.04 -23.72
CA THR A 428 3.21 2.12 -23.84
C THR A 428 2.74 0.66 -23.71
N PRO A 429 3.13 -0.24 -24.61
CA PRO A 429 2.80 -1.67 -24.52
C PRO A 429 3.28 -2.31 -23.23
N HIS A 430 2.43 -3.13 -22.61
CA HIS A 430 2.68 -3.75 -21.32
C HIS A 430 2.73 -5.27 -21.44
N SER A 431 3.82 -5.91 -20.99
CA SER A 431 3.96 -7.38 -21.02
C SER A 431 2.85 -8.10 -20.24
N GLY A 432 2.43 -7.52 -19.10
CA GLY A 432 1.34 -8.04 -18.27
C GLY A 432 -0.07 -7.90 -18.88
N LEU A 433 -0.20 -7.17 -19.99
CA LEU A 433 -1.44 -7.01 -20.76
C LEU A 433 -1.39 -7.74 -22.12
N GLY A 434 -0.43 -8.67 -22.29
CA GLY A 434 -0.28 -9.37 -23.56
C GLY A 434 0.24 -8.49 -24.70
N GLY A 435 0.97 -7.43 -24.39
CA GLY A 435 1.49 -6.46 -25.37
C GLY A 435 0.57 -5.30 -25.68
N LEU A 436 -0.65 -5.27 -25.12
CA LEU A 436 -1.54 -4.12 -25.24
C LEU A 436 -1.05 -2.96 -24.37
N THR A 437 -1.38 -1.75 -24.77
CA THR A 437 -1.24 -0.57 -23.92
C THR A 437 -2.37 -0.50 -22.87
N PRO A 438 -2.18 0.19 -21.74
CA PRO A 438 -3.24 0.42 -20.78
C PRO A 438 -4.52 1.00 -21.40
N LEU A 439 -4.41 1.96 -22.32
CA LEU A 439 -5.58 2.56 -23.00
C LEU A 439 -6.26 1.61 -23.96
N GLU A 440 -5.52 0.83 -24.75
CA GLU A 440 -6.10 -0.18 -25.61
C GLU A 440 -6.86 -1.24 -24.80
N ARG A 441 -6.27 -1.68 -23.66
CA ARG A 441 -6.95 -2.64 -22.79
C ARG A 441 -8.22 -2.05 -22.19
N LEU A 442 -8.20 -0.78 -21.78
CA LEU A 442 -9.37 -0.07 -21.26
C LEU A 442 -10.46 0.07 -22.34
N SER A 443 -10.11 0.55 -23.52
CA SER A 443 -11.06 0.71 -24.65
C SER A 443 -11.70 -0.63 -25.03
N GLN A 444 -10.91 -1.70 -25.20
CA GLN A 444 -11.43 -3.04 -25.50
C GLN A 444 -12.47 -3.52 -24.48
N GLN A 445 -12.27 -3.21 -23.20
CA GLN A 445 -13.21 -3.62 -22.17
C GLN A 445 -14.48 -2.76 -22.15
N VAL A 446 -14.36 -1.48 -22.38
CA VAL A 446 -15.48 -0.54 -22.41
C VAL A 446 -16.32 -0.75 -23.66
N ASP A 447 -15.68 -0.95 -24.83
CA ASP A 447 -16.33 -1.14 -26.11
C ASP A 447 -16.83 -2.57 -26.32
N GLY A 448 -16.42 -3.51 -25.48
CA GLY A 448 -16.87 -4.91 -25.55
C GLY A 448 -16.20 -5.71 -26.65
N VAL A 449 -14.96 -5.38 -27.05
CA VAL A 449 -14.24 -6.12 -28.08
C VAL A 449 -13.85 -7.51 -27.55
N GLY A 450 -14.39 -8.55 -28.19
CA GLY A 450 -14.15 -9.95 -27.83
C GLY A 450 -14.88 -10.45 -26.57
N ARG A 451 -15.67 -9.59 -25.90
CA ARG A 451 -16.52 -9.92 -24.75
C ARG A 451 -17.63 -8.87 -24.62
N PRO A 452 -18.68 -9.11 -23.82
CA PRO A 452 -19.66 -8.07 -23.55
C PRO A 452 -19.02 -6.82 -22.93
N PRO A 453 -19.50 -5.61 -23.30
CA PRO A 453 -19.00 -4.37 -22.71
C PRO A 453 -19.25 -4.34 -21.20
N ILE A 454 -18.28 -3.81 -20.44
CA ILE A 454 -18.40 -3.69 -18.99
C ILE A 454 -19.39 -2.60 -18.61
N ARG A 455 -20.11 -2.81 -17.53
CA ARG A 455 -21.01 -1.80 -16.98
C ARG A 455 -20.27 -0.92 -15.96
N LEU A 456 -19.86 0.27 -16.40
CA LEU A 456 -19.17 1.22 -15.53
C LEU A 456 -20.13 1.82 -14.50
N ARG A 457 -19.71 1.79 -13.24
CA ARG A 457 -20.33 2.55 -12.16
C ARG A 457 -19.82 3.99 -12.24
N ARG A 458 -20.66 4.94 -11.88
CA ARG A 458 -20.29 6.36 -11.95
C ARG A 458 -20.62 7.08 -10.65
N VAL A 459 -19.83 8.11 -10.38
CA VAL A 459 -20.12 9.06 -9.31
C VAL A 459 -21.54 9.61 -9.51
N PRO A 460 -22.40 9.58 -8.49
CA PRO A 460 -23.74 10.17 -8.55
C PRO A 460 -23.70 11.61 -9.06
N GLU A 461 -24.59 11.99 -9.95
CA GLU A 461 -24.56 13.29 -10.60
C GLU A 461 -24.59 14.46 -9.61
N ALA A 462 -25.35 14.33 -8.54
CA ALA A 462 -25.42 15.30 -7.46
C ALA A 462 -24.06 15.55 -6.75
N LEU A 463 -23.13 14.58 -6.82
CA LEU A 463 -21.82 14.68 -6.19
C LEU A 463 -20.70 15.10 -7.15
N ARG A 464 -20.91 15.06 -8.48
CA ARG A 464 -19.84 15.34 -9.46
C ARG A 464 -19.22 16.72 -9.29
N ASN A 465 -20.03 17.73 -9.00
CA ASN A 465 -19.58 19.10 -8.75
C ASN A 465 -19.34 19.41 -7.28
N ARG A 466 -19.39 18.38 -6.42
CA ARG A 466 -19.30 18.50 -4.95
C ARG A 466 -18.43 17.41 -4.34
N LEU A 467 -17.37 17.03 -5.06
CA LEU A 467 -16.44 16.00 -4.57
C LEU A 467 -15.69 16.42 -3.29
N GLU A 468 -15.71 17.73 -2.96
CA GLU A 468 -15.23 18.23 -1.67
C GLU A 468 -16.09 17.74 -0.48
N LEU A 469 -17.32 17.31 -0.72
CA LEU A 469 -18.19 16.73 0.31
C LEU A 469 -17.87 15.26 0.62
N LEU A 470 -16.94 14.65 -0.11
CA LEU A 470 -16.49 13.27 0.12
C LEU A 470 -15.52 13.16 1.31
N HIS A 471 -15.86 13.78 2.43
CA HIS A 471 -15.16 13.62 3.71
C HIS A 471 -16.13 13.90 4.87
N ASP A 472 -15.73 13.51 6.07
CA ASP A 472 -16.55 13.74 7.27
C ASP A 472 -16.79 15.24 7.49
N PRO A 473 -18.06 15.62 7.75
CA PRO A 473 -18.39 16.98 8.15
C PRO A 473 -17.82 17.30 9.54
N VAL A 474 -17.42 18.55 9.70
CA VAL A 474 -17.07 19.09 11.03
C VAL A 474 -18.25 19.92 11.54
N PHE A 475 -18.61 19.70 12.79
CA PHE A 475 -19.67 20.46 13.43
C PHE A 475 -19.09 21.69 14.13
N CYS A 476 -19.55 22.88 13.74
CA CYS A 476 -19.11 24.14 14.30
C CYS A 476 -20.30 24.90 14.92
N LEU A 477 -20.09 25.44 16.11
CA LEU A 477 -21.09 26.25 16.81
C LEU A 477 -21.12 27.67 16.22
N VAL A 478 -22.33 28.21 16.01
CA VAL A 478 -22.52 29.59 15.61
C VAL A 478 -22.42 30.50 16.83
N HIS A 479 -21.49 31.42 16.77
CA HIS A 479 -21.25 32.46 17.78
C HIS A 479 -21.78 33.80 17.32
N ALA A 480 -22.28 34.60 18.24
CA ALA A 480 -22.62 36.01 18.03
C ALA A 480 -22.68 36.72 19.37
N ASN A 481 -22.63 38.03 19.37
CA ASN A 481 -22.92 38.85 20.56
C ASN A 481 -23.87 39.97 20.14
N VAL A 482 -25.16 39.76 20.35
CA VAL A 482 -26.21 40.71 19.96
C VAL A 482 -26.04 42.04 20.72
N GLY A 483 -25.67 41.99 22.05
CA GLY A 483 -25.49 43.20 22.84
C GLY A 483 -24.30 44.08 22.44
N ARG A 484 -23.31 43.50 21.73
CA ARG A 484 -22.15 44.21 21.17
C ARG A 484 -22.24 44.43 19.68
N GLY A 485 -23.36 44.03 19.06
CA GLY A 485 -23.53 44.15 17.60
C GLY A 485 -22.65 43.17 16.79
N GLU A 486 -22.03 42.15 17.45
CA GLU A 486 -21.29 41.13 16.70
C GLU A 486 -22.24 40.17 16.00
N ARG A 487 -22.15 40.17 14.65
CA ARG A 487 -22.98 39.30 13.79
C ARG A 487 -22.64 37.84 13.93
N PRO A 488 -23.56 36.91 13.58
CA PRO A 488 -23.31 35.48 13.58
C PRO A 488 -22.12 35.07 12.73
N TYR A 489 -21.23 34.22 13.29
CA TYR A 489 -20.06 33.63 12.65
C TYR A 489 -19.77 32.26 13.27
N ILE A 490 -18.96 31.46 12.57
CA ILE A 490 -18.32 30.28 13.14
C ILE A 490 -16.82 30.48 13.28
N SER A 491 -16.21 29.82 14.24
CA SER A 491 -14.75 29.77 14.39
C SER A 491 -14.22 28.43 13.92
N PHE A 492 -13.36 28.43 12.89
CA PHE A 492 -12.81 27.20 12.32
C PHE A 492 -11.30 27.36 12.12
N PHE A 493 -10.53 26.49 12.77
CA PHE A 493 -9.05 26.57 12.81
C PHE A 493 -8.55 28.01 13.04
N HIS A 494 -9.00 28.60 14.13
CA HIS A 494 -8.61 29.95 14.61
C HIS A 494 -8.99 31.14 13.71
N VAL A 495 -9.80 30.92 12.68
CA VAL A 495 -10.29 31.97 11.79
C VAL A 495 -11.81 32.03 11.87
N ARG A 496 -12.37 33.25 11.87
CA ARG A 496 -13.81 33.47 11.82
C ARG A 496 -14.30 33.34 10.39
N TYR A 497 -15.47 32.74 10.21
CA TYR A 497 -16.16 32.60 8.92
C TYR A 497 -17.58 33.06 9.04
N THR A 498 -18.06 33.76 8.04
CA THR A 498 -19.44 34.18 7.95
C THR A 498 -19.86 34.32 6.47
N SER A 499 -21.16 34.43 6.22
CA SER A 499 -21.75 34.80 4.95
C SER A 499 -22.81 35.87 5.20
N GLU A 500 -23.28 36.49 4.13
CA GLU A 500 -24.37 37.48 4.26
C GLU A 500 -25.63 36.83 4.82
N GLN A 501 -25.95 35.63 4.38
CA GLN A 501 -27.10 34.88 4.85
C GLN A 501 -26.95 34.49 6.35
N LEU A 502 -25.77 33.99 6.78
CA LEU A 502 -25.53 33.65 8.17
C LEU A 502 -25.56 34.89 9.07
N ALA A 503 -24.92 35.97 8.64
CA ALA A 503 -24.82 37.21 9.40
C ALA A 503 -26.16 37.86 9.74
N ARG A 504 -27.23 37.50 9.02
CA ARG A 504 -28.61 37.99 9.24
C ARG A 504 -29.48 37.05 10.05
N ARG A 505 -29.02 35.81 10.32
CA ARG A 505 -29.82 34.74 10.95
C ARG A 505 -29.52 34.59 12.44
N SER A 506 -30.18 35.39 13.29
CA SER A 506 -30.07 35.29 14.75
C SER A 506 -30.62 33.95 15.29
N ASN A 507 -31.55 33.30 14.59
CA ASN A 507 -32.10 32.01 14.98
C ASN A 507 -31.11 30.83 14.92
N LEU A 508 -29.94 31.04 14.31
CA LEU A 508 -28.87 30.04 14.25
C LEU A 508 -27.84 30.17 15.36
N ILE A 509 -27.89 31.27 16.14
CA ILE A 509 -26.96 31.49 17.27
C ILE A 509 -27.09 30.34 18.27
N GLY A 510 -25.95 29.77 18.69
CA GLY A 510 -25.90 28.62 19.60
C GLY A 510 -26.23 27.28 18.96
N LYS A 511 -26.60 27.22 17.67
CA LYS A 511 -26.80 25.98 16.94
C LYS A 511 -25.51 25.51 16.26
N LYS A 512 -25.42 24.21 16.00
CA LYS A 512 -24.30 23.62 15.25
C LYS A 512 -24.61 23.65 13.76
N LEU A 513 -23.60 24.01 12.98
CA LEU A 513 -23.63 23.88 11.53
C LEU A 513 -22.74 22.70 11.12
N ARG A 514 -23.15 22.00 10.08
CA ARG A 514 -22.38 20.95 9.43
C ARG A 514 -21.51 21.60 8.37
N ILE A 515 -20.18 21.53 8.53
CA ILE A 515 -19.19 22.22 7.69
C ILE A 515 -18.42 21.22 6.87
N TYR A 516 -18.33 21.49 5.57
CA TYR A 516 -17.44 20.84 4.63
C TYR A 516 -16.44 21.85 4.08
N PHE A 517 -15.23 21.42 3.77
CA PHE A 517 -14.16 22.29 3.33
C PHE A 517 -13.18 21.58 2.40
N ASP A 518 -12.54 22.33 1.50
CA ASP A 518 -11.38 21.82 0.76
C ASP A 518 -10.11 22.14 1.56
N ALA A 519 -9.41 21.11 2.03
CA ALA A 519 -8.17 21.27 2.81
C ALA A 519 -7.05 21.95 2.00
N ARG A 520 -7.18 22.06 0.68
CA ARG A 520 -6.23 22.76 -0.21
C ARG A 520 -6.51 24.25 -0.29
N ASP A 521 -7.77 24.68 -0.08
CA ASP A 521 -8.15 26.09 -0.09
C ASP A 521 -9.15 26.41 1.02
N MET A 522 -8.66 27.04 2.07
CA MET A 522 -9.41 27.37 3.27
C MET A 522 -10.04 28.75 3.24
N ARG A 523 -10.15 29.40 2.08
CA ARG A 523 -10.81 30.71 1.96
C ARG A 523 -12.32 30.60 2.16
N THR A 524 -12.90 29.49 1.75
CA THR A 524 -14.35 29.24 1.80
C THR A 524 -14.68 27.94 2.50
N LEU A 525 -15.86 27.88 3.14
CA LEU A 525 -16.41 26.67 3.75
C LEU A 525 -17.86 26.51 3.30
N ARG A 526 -18.26 25.30 2.93
CA ARG A 526 -19.66 24.98 2.71
C ARG A 526 -20.36 24.63 4.02
N ALA A 527 -21.50 25.24 4.28
CA ALA A 527 -22.23 25.08 5.51
C ALA A 527 -23.65 24.59 5.26
N PHE A 528 -24.10 23.71 6.14
CA PHE A 528 -25.48 23.23 6.16
C PHE A 528 -25.99 23.33 7.60
N THR A 529 -27.28 23.58 7.75
CA THR A 529 -27.95 23.48 9.04
C THR A 529 -27.98 22.02 9.51
N GLU A 530 -28.32 21.78 10.77
CA GLU A 530 -28.43 20.43 11.32
C GLU A 530 -29.45 19.59 10.53
N ASP A 531 -30.53 20.22 10.04
CA ASP A 531 -31.57 19.62 9.20
C ASP A 531 -31.15 19.40 7.73
N GLY A 532 -29.91 19.74 7.36
CA GLY A 532 -29.37 19.53 6.02
C GLY A 532 -29.66 20.65 5.00
N HIS A 533 -30.28 21.77 5.40
CA HIS A 533 -30.49 22.89 4.48
C HIS A 533 -29.17 23.62 4.19
N PRO A 534 -28.83 23.89 2.91
CA PRO A 534 -27.61 24.60 2.56
C PRO A 534 -27.69 26.08 2.97
N LEU A 535 -26.56 26.61 3.39
CA LEU A 535 -26.31 28.05 3.55
C LEU A 535 -25.39 28.51 2.42
N ASP A 536 -25.29 29.84 2.23
CA ASP A 536 -24.26 30.39 1.37
C ASP A 536 -22.87 29.99 1.85
N ASP A 537 -21.92 29.94 0.94
CA ASP A 537 -20.53 29.65 1.28
C ASP A 537 -20.02 30.66 2.32
N LEU A 538 -19.49 30.14 3.41
CA LEU A 538 -18.93 30.95 4.47
C LEU A 538 -17.52 31.39 4.08
N LEU A 539 -17.27 32.68 4.14
CA LEU A 539 -15.99 33.30 3.77
C LEU A 539 -15.12 33.55 4.98
N ALA A 540 -13.82 33.28 4.86
CA ALA A 540 -12.85 33.60 5.90
C ALA A 540 -12.79 35.10 6.15
N SER A 541 -12.57 35.51 7.39
CA SER A 541 -12.43 36.92 7.76
C SER A 541 -11.00 37.43 7.57
N GLY A 542 -10.88 38.74 7.24
CA GLY A 542 -9.62 39.44 7.14
C GLY A 542 -8.68 38.92 6.04
N PRO A 543 -7.37 39.03 6.23
CA PRO A 543 -6.37 38.64 5.21
C PRO A 543 -6.47 37.17 4.73
N TRP A 544 -7.05 36.29 5.55
CA TRP A 544 -7.25 34.88 5.20
C TRP A 544 -8.23 34.65 4.02
N ARG A 545 -9.05 35.65 3.68
CA ARG A 545 -9.94 35.58 2.54
C ARG A 545 -9.22 35.88 1.22
N GLN A 546 -8.19 36.72 1.27
CA GLN A 546 -7.56 37.28 0.08
C GLN A 546 -6.64 36.27 -0.62
N GLU A 547 -5.94 35.45 0.15
CA GLU A 547 -4.89 34.59 -0.37
C GLU A 547 -5.26 33.11 -0.22
N PRO A 548 -5.16 32.32 -1.31
CA PRO A 548 -5.38 30.88 -1.26
C PRO A 548 -4.33 30.21 -0.35
N HIS A 549 -4.80 29.30 0.49
CA HIS A 549 -3.94 28.59 1.42
C HIS A 549 -4.58 27.31 1.91
N SER A 550 -3.75 26.29 2.11
CA SER A 550 -4.20 25.01 2.63
C SER A 550 -4.43 25.05 4.15
N LEU A 551 -5.21 24.09 4.65
CA LEU A 551 -5.39 23.85 6.07
C LEU A 551 -4.04 23.67 6.77
N ARG A 552 -3.13 22.95 6.16
CA ARG A 552 -1.81 22.70 6.73
C ARG A 552 -0.99 23.99 6.87
N LEU A 553 -0.97 24.83 5.83
CA LEU A 553 -0.31 26.13 5.92
C LEU A 553 -0.86 26.96 7.06
N ARG A 554 -2.19 27.02 7.20
CA ARG A 554 -2.84 27.71 8.33
C ARG A 554 -2.39 27.17 9.68
N GLN A 555 -2.40 25.85 9.86
CA GLN A 555 -1.97 25.21 11.10
C GLN A 555 -0.50 25.52 11.43
N GLU A 556 0.37 25.55 10.42
CA GLU A 556 1.78 25.90 10.60
C GLU A 556 2.00 27.38 10.96
N VAL A 557 1.25 28.28 10.34
CA VAL A 557 1.25 29.71 10.72
C VAL A 557 0.83 29.89 12.18
N PHE A 558 -0.29 29.28 12.60
CA PHE A 558 -0.72 29.36 13.99
C PHE A 558 0.21 28.63 14.96
N LYS A 559 0.86 27.55 14.57
CA LYS A 559 1.92 26.90 15.34
C LYS A 559 3.12 27.81 15.51
N ALA A 560 3.56 28.49 14.46
CA ALA A 560 4.65 29.47 14.54
C ALA A 560 4.28 30.65 15.47
N LYS A 561 3.04 31.13 15.40
CA LYS A 561 2.52 32.17 16.31
C LYS A 561 2.53 31.71 17.78
N ARG A 562 2.02 30.52 18.07
CA ARG A 562 2.04 29.95 19.44
C ARG A 562 3.45 29.80 19.99
N ASN A 563 4.39 29.42 19.15
CA ASN A 563 5.80 29.27 19.52
C ASN A 563 6.56 30.63 19.57
N LYS A 564 5.85 31.74 19.45
CA LYS A 564 6.43 33.11 19.45
C LYS A 564 7.49 33.35 18.36
N LEU A 565 7.46 32.53 17.30
CA LEU A 565 8.36 32.68 16.14
C LEU A 565 7.80 33.63 15.09
N LEU A 566 6.51 33.95 15.17
CA LEU A 566 5.78 34.78 14.21
C LEU A 566 4.85 35.72 14.99
N ALA A 567 4.94 36.99 14.68
CA ALA A 567 3.97 38.02 15.07
C ALA A 567 3.46 38.70 13.81
N PHE A 568 2.19 38.99 13.78
CA PHE A 568 1.57 39.80 12.71
C PHE A 568 0.53 40.72 13.33
N ILE A 569 0.45 41.93 12.80
CA ILE A 569 -0.47 42.97 13.24
C ILE A 569 -1.80 42.83 12.49
N SER A 570 -2.88 43.38 13.02
CA SER A 570 -4.18 43.42 12.36
C SER A 570 -4.07 44.09 10.98
N GLY A 571 -4.45 43.35 9.94
CA GLY A 571 -4.35 43.80 8.53
C GLY A 571 -3.12 43.30 7.77
N GLU A 572 -2.08 42.80 8.43
CA GLU A 572 -0.94 42.15 7.76
C GLU A 572 -1.31 40.73 7.32
N SER A 573 -0.81 40.31 6.13
CA SER A 573 -0.99 38.93 5.66
C SER A 573 -0.20 37.97 6.55
N PRO A 574 -0.88 37.06 7.28
CA PRO A 574 -0.20 36.06 8.09
C PRO A 574 0.64 35.09 7.25
N ILE A 575 0.25 34.91 5.99
CA ILE A 575 0.94 34.02 5.05
C ILE A 575 2.25 34.68 4.61
N ASP A 576 2.24 35.97 4.26
CA ASP A 576 3.46 36.70 3.88
C ASP A 576 4.44 36.80 5.05
N ALA A 577 3.94 37.02 6.26
CA ALA A 577 4.78 37.01 7.45
C ALA A 577 5.44 35.63 7.63
N PHE A 578 4.70 34.55 7.39
CA PHE A 578 5.23 33.18 7.44
C PHE A 578 6.23 32.89 6.31
N VAL A 579 5.98 33.37 5.09
CA VAL A 579 6.92 33.28 3.95
C VAL A 579 8.24 33.97 4.31
N LYS A 580 8.20 35.18 4.86
CA LYS A 580 9.40 35.90 5.33
C LYS A 580 10.18 35.06 6.34
N LEU A 581 9.49 34.46 7.31
CA LEU A 581 10.11 33.58 8.31
C LEU A 581 10.76 32.34 7.66
N ARG A 582 10.09 31.69 6.70
CA ARG A 582 10.60 30.50 6.01
C ARG A 582 11.77 30.85 5.10
N ARG A 583 11.71 31.99 4.40
CA ARG A 583 12.79 32.50 3.56
C ARG A 583 14.07 32.72 4.36
N ALA A 584 13.98 33.30 5.54
CA ALA A 584 15.13 33.48 6.41
C ALA A 584 15.74 32.17 6.90
N LYS A 585 14.95 31.09 7.03
CA LYS A 585 15.42 29.76 7.50
C LYS A 585 15.80 28.80 6.37
N ALA A 586 15.40 29.05 5.12
CA ALA A 586 15.61 28.15 4.00
C ALA A 586 17.11 27.84 3.70
N PRO A 587 18.08 28.75 3.89
CA PRO A 587 19.50 28.45 3.66
C PRO A 587 20.01 27.32 4.55
N THR A 588 19.47 27.14 5.75
CA THR A 588 19.93 26.14 6.72
C THR A 588 18.94 25.00 6.95
N SER A 589 17.73 25.08 6.36
CA SER A 589 16.64 24.13 6.63
C SER A 589 15.91 23.71 5.36
N ARG A 590 16.14 22.47 4.91
CA ARG A 590 15.39 21.85 3.79
C ARG A 590 13.87 21.87 4.04
N ARG A 591 13.46 21.73 5.29
CA ARG A 591 12.03 21.84 5.65
C ARG A 591 11.48 23.22 5.34
N ALA A 592 12.21 24.28 5.62
CA ALA A 592 11.77 25.64 5.30
C ALA A 592 11.70 25.83 3.78
N ALA A 593 12.62 25.25 3.02
CA ALA A 593 12.57 25.23 1.55
C ALA A 593 11.34 24.46 1.02
N SER A 594 11.03 23.28 1.60
CA SER A 594 9.82 22.51 1.24
C SER A 594 8.54 23.31 1.53
N ASP A 595 8.49 24.05 2.64
CA ASP A 595 7.35 24.91 2.96
C ASP A 595 7.20 26.03 1.94
N LEU A 596 8.29 26.66 1.48
CA LEU A 596 8.27 27.67 0.41
C LEU A 596 7.79 27.09 -0.92
N ALA A 597 8.32 25.92 -1.34
CA ALA A 597 7.87 25.25 -2.56
C ALA A 597 6.36 24.98 -2.53
N ARG A 598 5.86 24.50 -1.39
CA ARG A 598 4.44 24.23 -1.20
C ARG A 598 3.61 25.50 -1.33
N ILE A 599 4.00 26.58 -0.67
CA ILE A 599 3.27 27.87 -0.72
C ILE A 599 3.23 28.40 -2.15
N GLN A 600 4.36 28.37 -2.88
CA GLN A 600 4.43 28.78 -4.28
C GLN A 600 3.48 27.96 -5.16
N ARG A 601 3.43 26.63 -4.92
CA ARG A 601 2.49 25.74 -5.62
C ARG A 601 1.04 26.06 -5.29
N GLU A 602 0.70 26.26 -4.01
CA GLU A 602 -0.66 26.60 -3.56
C GLU A 602 -1.13 27.91 -4.21
N ARG A 603 -0.28 28.94 -4.24
CA ARG A 603 -0.58 30.23 -4.90
C ARG A 603 -0.83 30.08 -6.40
N ARG A 604 -0.06 29.23 -7.08
CA ARG A 604 -0.18 29.01 -8.52
C ARG A 604 -1.43 28.21 -8.91
N ASN A 605 -1.74 27.16 -8.15
CA ASN A 605 -2.82 26.22 -8.47
C ASN A 605 -4.17 26.66 -7.91
N ALA A 606 -4.24 27.83 -7.30
CA ALA A 606 -5.49 28.35 -6.80
C ALA A 606 -6.40 28.80 -7.95
N PRO A 607 -7.69 28.50 -7.89
CA PRO A 607 -8.64 29.08 -8.83
C PRO A 607 -8.61 30.61 -8.71
N PRO A 608 -8.75 31.34 -9.83
CA PRO A 608 -8.78 32.79 -9.79
C PRO A 608 -9.88 33.26 -8.82
N SER A 609 -9.55 34.18 -7.94
CA SER A 609 -10.53 34.77 -7.02
C SER A 609 -11.61 35.47 -7.84
N GLU A 610 -12.89 35.23 -7.52
CA GLU A 610 -13.99 36.02 -8.12
C GLU A 610 -13.79 37.54 -7.95
N ALA A 611 -13.14 37.95 -6.85
CA ALA A 611 -12.73 39.34 -6.65
C ALA A 611 -11.65 39.84 -7.63
N ALA A 612 -10.86 38.93 -8.21
CA ALA A 612 -9.89 39.29 -9.26
C ALA A 612 -10.53 39.37 -10.67
N ALA A 613 -11.67 38.70 -10.87
CA ALA A 613 -12.42 38.77 -12.11
C ALA A 613 -13.14 40.14 -12.26
N GLU A 614 -13.48 40.81 -11.16
CA GLU A 614 -14.05 42.15 -11.18
C GLU A 614 -13.04 43.26 -11.48
N ILE A 615 -11.73 42.99 -11.41
CA ILE A 615 -10.65 43.98 -11.69
C ILE A 615 -9.91 43.61 -13.00
N ALA A 616 -10.50 42.86 -13.89
CA ALA A 616 -9.98 42.77 -15.25
C ALA A 616 -10.06 44.17 -15.89
N PRO A 617 -8.94 44.79 -16.31
CA PRO A 617 -9.02 46.09 -16.95
C PRO A 617 -9.89 45.97 -18.18
N LEU A 618 -10.90 46.83 -18.26
CA LEU A 618 -11.73 46.99 -19.46
C LEU A 618 -10.80 47.03 -20.68
N PRO A 619 -11.09 46.31 -21.75
CA PRO A 619 -10.26 46.35 -22.94
C PRO A 619 -10.17 47.80 -23.42
N LEU A 620 -8.97 48.33 -23.38
CA LEU A 620 -8.68 49.64 -23.95
C LEU A 620 -9.15 49.64 -25.41
N ALA A 621 -10.18 50.41 -25.71
CA ALA A 621 -10.66 50.59 -27.05
C ALA A 621 -9.51 51.11 -27.90
N LYS A 622 -9.06 50.32 -28.87
CA LYS A 622 -8.10 50.74 -29.88
C LYS A 622 -8.81 51.71 -30.82
N GLY A 623 -8.80 52.98 -30.47
CA GLY A 623 -9.24 54.09 -31.35
C GLY A 623 -8.53 55.39 -30.97
N PRO A 624 -8.13 56.24 -31.92
CA PRO A 624 -7.43 57.48 -31.60
C PRO A 624 -8.39 58.42 -30.87
N ILE A 625 -8.05 58.69 -29.58
CA ILE A 625 -8.75 59.73 -28.82
C ILE A 625 -8.41 61.07 -29.42
N LYS A 626 -9.34 61.66 -30.21
CA LYS A 626 -9.27 63.11 -30.60
C LYS A 626 -9.53 63.92 -29.34
N GLY A 627 -8.46 64.36 -28.69
CA GLY A 627 -8.53 65.24 -27.54
C GLY A 627 -9.06 66.59 -27.87
N LYS A 628 -10.21 67.00 -27.30
CA LYS A 628 -10.54 68.43 -27.11
C LYS A 628 -9.84 68.89 -25.83
N ALA A 629 -8.95 69.85 -25.97
CA ALA A 629 -8.27 70.51 -24.86
C ALA A 629 -9.28 71.12 -23.88
N LEU A 630 -9.28 70.64 -22.64
CA LEU A 630 -9.98 71.29 -21.53
C LEU A 630 -9.19 72.54 -21.11
N ARG A 631 -9.75 73.72 -21.35
CA ARG A 631 -9.25 74.98 -20.79
C ARG A 631 -9.51 75.01 -19.30
N ILE A 632 -8.45 74.99 -18.52
CA ILE A 632 -8.48 75.22 -17.06
C ILE A 632 -8.64 76.77 -16.91
N GLN A 633 -9.80 77.23 -16.48
CA GLN A 633 -9.97 78.60 -15.98
C GLN A 633 -9.41 78.66 -14.54
N ARG A 634 -8.34 79.41 -14.39
CA ARG A 634 -7.84 79.82 -13.05
C ARG A 634 -8.81 80.93 -12.54
N GLY A 635 -9.57 80.60 -11.51
CA GLY A 635 -10.29 81.59 -10.71
C GLY A 635 -9.40 82.04 -9.54
N PHE A 636 -9.07 83.31 -9.50
CA PHE A 636 -8.34 83.96 -8.41
C PHE A 636 -9.30 84.30 -7.27
N ALA A 637 -8.81 84.04 -6.07
CA ALA A 637 -8.84 84.71 -4.79
C ALA A 637 -10.02 85.71 -4.46
N ARG A 638 -10.66 85.45 -3.37
CA ARG A 638 -10.53 86.30 -2.13
C ARG A 638 -10.93 85.47 -0.88
#